data_b807ac5f2671df03138d6f240c4f9e4f
#
_entry.id   b807ac5f2671df03138d6f240c4f9e4f
#
_cell.length_a   1.000
_cell.length_b   1.000
_cell.length_c   1.000
_cell.angle_alpha   90.00
_cell.angle_beta   90.00
_cell.angle_gamma   90.00
#
_symmetry.space_group_name_H-M   'P 1'
#
loop_
_entity.id
_entity.type
_entity.pdbx_description
1 polymer ?
#
loop_
_entity_poly.entity_id
_entity_poly.type
_entity_poly.pdbx_seq_one_letter_code
_entity_poly.pdbx_strand_id
1 'polypeptide(L)'
;MLVPVAKTSGIYTASLGLVQALNNNGVKATLFSPFASCSKTECNDKSLNKFCAAKKIANGNRSDVLEKIVANYNLLKNSGNYDVIVIEGVTDTPFDKDEMNADVCHAFDASIVPVVQCDCKCAKSALAATLQYFGNAGKNKVLGNILINPVAPKDAAGNKKLVLSGCGHCSCGSDTSCKVEEPALKDFIATVNYDKFYYAPRAKDIADYLDAKVASGDENARVFKVTLSNAKASNKMVLVTDELPASTNAKVVILTEGTTGSVAGATVIETHKSSWAVAQALSDLAPVLREDDSEQVNYIKENAAKDFDKKSLETLSQFAVSDTPLMSPAAFRYKLTELARAAHKKIALPEGDEPRTVCAAAKVAEQNIAVPVLFGNKDKILAVAKEQGVTLGDNVEFVDPDAVRQNYVDRLVELRKAKGMTPEAALEMLKDNVALATMMIERNELDGLVSGAVHTTANTIRPPLQIIKTASGAKLVSAIFFMLMPEQVYVYGDCALNINPDAEQLSEIAIQSADTAKAFGIDPKVAMVTYSTMNSGKGADVDLMKAATELVRQKRPDIAVDGPLQYDAAVMPNVAAQKAPNSPVAGKATVFIFPSLSTGNTVYKAVQRSAGLVSIGPMLQGMKKPVNDLSRGALVDDIIYTIAVTAIQAAQIK
;
A
#
# COMPACT_ATOMS: atom_id res chain seq x y z
N MET A 1 -7.53 9.57 -8.47
CA MET A 1 -6.26 9.18 -9.12
C MET A 1 -6.40 9.24 -10.63
N LEU A 2 -5.48 9.91 -11.31
CA LEU A 2 -5.38 9.87 -12.76
C LEU A 2 -4.61 8.61 -13.18
N VAL A 3 -5.20 7.78 -14.03
CA VAL A 3 -4.63 6.48 -14.41
C VAL A 3 -4.24 6.49 -15.88
N PRO A 4 -2.95 6.32 -16.22
CA PRO A 4 -2.51 6.28 -17.61
C PRO A 4 -2.99 5.01 -18.30
N VAL A 5 -3.69 5.17 -19.44
CA VAL A 5 -4.15 4.06 -20.27
C VAL A 5 -3.13 3.81 -21.37
N ALA A 6 -2.58 2.60 -21.45
CA ALA A 6 -1.50 2.24 -22.37
C ALA A 6 -0.25 3.13 -22.20
N LYS A 7 0.47 3.40 -23.29
CA LYS A 7 1.61 4.33 -23.31
C LYS A 7 1.09 5.77 -23.44
N THR A 8 0.72 6.40 -22.32
CA THR A 8 0.19 7.76 -22.29
C THR A 8 1.28 8.75 -21.90
N SER A 9 1.61 9.68 -22.77
CA SER A 9 2.41 10.87 -22.44
C SER A 9 1.49 12.00 -21.96
N GLY A 10 1.97 12.81 -21.01
CA GLY A 10 1.22 14.00 -20.55
C GLY A 10 0.27 13.76 -19.38
N ILE A 11 0.41 12.65 -18.64
CA ILE A 11 -0.33 12.43 -17.38
C ILE A 11 -0.07 13.55 -16.37
N TYR A 12 1.17 14.01 -16.27
CA TYR A 12 1.56 15.12 -15.40
C TYR A 12 0.92 16.44 -15.84
N THR A 13 0.85 16.70 -17.15
CA THR A 13 0.16 17.86 -17.72
C THR A 13 -1.33 17.87 -17.33
N ALA A 14 -2.00 16.74 -17.49
CA ALA A 14 -3.39 16.58 -17.09
C ALA A 14 -3.57 16.76 -15.57
N SER A 15 -2.64 16.22 -14.78
CA SER A 15 -2.67 16.34 -13.32
C SER A 15 -2.52 17.78 -12.84
N LEU A 16 -1.53 18.50 -13.36
CA LEU A 16 -1.32 19.93 -13.07
C LEU A 16 -2.50 20.79 -13.52
N GLY A 17 -3.00 20.53 -14.75
CA GLY A 17 -4.17 21.24 -15.28
C GLY A 17 -5.41 21.05 -14.42
N LEU A 18 -5.69 19.82 -14.00
CA LEU A 18 -6.81 19.50 -13.11
C LEU A 18 -6.68 20.17 -11.75
N VAL A 19 -5.51 20.07 -11.10
CA VAL A 19 -5.26 20.73 -9.81
C VAL A 19 -5.48 22.23 -9.90
N GLN A 20 -4.94 22.87 -10.94
CA GLN A 20 -5.10 24.31 -11.12
C GLN A 20 -6.55 24.70 -11.43
N ALA A 21 -7.24 23.90 -12.24
CA ALA A 21 -8.66 24.13 -12.55
C ALA A 21 -9.55 24.02 -11.29
N LEU A 22 -9.31 23.03 -10.42
CA LEU A 22 -9.98 22.90 -9.13
C LEU A 22 -9.71 24.13 -8.24
N ASN A 23 -8.45 24.54 -8.11
CA ASN A 23 -8.08 25.72 -7.34
C ASN A 23 -8.72 27.01 -7.86
N ASN A 24 -8.79 27.19 -9.18
CA ASN A 24 -9.47 28.33 -9.81
C ASN A 24 -10.99 28.36 -9.53
N ASN A 25 -11.58 27.21 -9.19
CA ASN A 25 -12.99 27.08 -8.81
C ASN A 25 -13.22 27.04 -7.28
N GLY A 26 -12.22 27.42 -6.49
CA GLY A 26 -12.33 27.54 -5.03
C GLY A 26 -12.14 26.25 -4.24
N VAL A 27 -11.78 25.14 -4.90
CA VAL A 27 -11.48 23.85 -4.27
C VAL A 27 -9.98 23.80 -3.95
N LYS A 28 -9.59 23.65 -2.70
CA LYS A 28 -8.18 23.53 -2.31
C LYS A 28 -7.61 22.18 -2.73
N ALA A 29 -7.01 22.14 -3.92
CA ALA A 29 -6.46 20.93 -4.50
C ALA A 29 -4.92 20.94 -4.51
N THR A 30 -4.32 19.78 -4.34
CA THR A 30 -2.87 19.57 -4.48
C THR A 30 -2.57 18.30 -5.27
N LEU A 31 -1.33 18.19 -5.79
CA LEU A 31 -0.84 17.02 -6.52
C LEU A 31 0.00 16.14 -5.60
N PHE A 32 -0.24 14.84 -5.65
CA PHE A 32 0.62 13.82 -5.07
C PHE A 32 1.19 12.93 -6.17
N SER A 33 2.50 12.90 -6.31
CA SER A 33 3.23 11.97 -7.18
C SER A 33 3.81 10.83 -6.33
N PRO A 34 3.46 9.56 -6.60
CA PRO A 34 3.93 8.41 -5.80
C PRO A 34 5.45 8.24 -5.78
N PHE A 35 6.12 8.69 -6.84
CA PHE A 35 7.57 8.63 -6.99
C PHE A 35 8.16 10.00 -7.27
N ALA A 36 9.25 10.31 -6.57
CA ALA A 36 9.98 11.56 -6.81
C ALA A 36 10.65 11.55 -8.20
N SER A 37 10.66 12.71 -8.84
CA SER A 37 11.41 12.97 -10.06
C SER A 37 12.88 13.26 -9.71
N CYS A 38 13.69 12.28 -9.31
CA CYS A 38 15.11 12.51 -9.09
C CYS A 38 16.00 11.73 -10.07
N SER A 39 17.17 12.29 -10.32
CA SER A 39 18.21 11.66 -11.15
C SER A 39 18.66 10.33 -10.54
N LYS A 40 19.13 9.43 -11.40
CA LYS A 40 19.50 8.02 -11.12
C LYS A 40 20.43 7.76 -9.93
N THR A 41 21.08 8.76 -9.36
CA THR A 41 22.26 8.59 -8.52
C THR A 41 22.02 8.66 -7.01
N GLU A 42 20.87 9.12 -6.53
CA GLU A 42 20.65 9.27 -5.09
C GLU A 42 19.45 8.44 -4.59
N CYS A 43 19.71 7.18 -4.26
CA CYS A 43 18.83 6.41 -3.40
C CYS A 43 19.12 6.79 -1.95
N ASN A 44 18.53 7.88 -1.46
CA ASN A 44 18.51 8.14 -0.03
C ASN A 44 17.12 7.78 0.53
N ASP A 45 17.07 7.39 1.79
CA ASP A 45 15.84 6.90 2.45
C ASP A 45 14.69 7.93 2.49
N LYS A 46 14.96 9.18 2.12
CA LYS A 46 13.96 10.27 2.17
C LYS A 46 13.15 10.41 0.89
N SER A 47 13.67 10.01 -0.29
CA SER A 47 12.97 10.11 -1.56
C SER A 47 12.83 8.75 -2.25
N LEU A 48 11.60 8.32 -2.47
CA LEU A 48 11.31 7.10 -3.24
C LEU A 48 11.30 7.44 -4.74
N ASN A 49 12.30 6.99 -5.48
CA ASN A 49 12.32 7.09 -6.93
C ASN A 49 12.01 5.74 -7.61
N LYS A 50 11.69 5.77 -8.91
CA LYS A 50 11.28 4.58 -9.68
C LYS A 50 12.36 3.48 -9.72
N PHE A 51 13.65 3.83 -9.74
CA PHE A 51 14.76 2.86 -9.79
C PHE A 51 14.99 2.18 -8.44
N CYS A 52 14.92 2.95 -7.35
CA CYS A 52 14.98 2.39 -6.00
C CYS A 52 13.79 1.46 -5.73
N ALA A 53 12.60 1.86 -6.17
CA ALA A 53 11.41 1.02 -6.10
C ALA A 53 11.59 -0.28 -6.91
N ALA A 54 12.10 -0.20 -8.15
CA ALA A 54 12.35 -1.37 -8.97
C ALA A 54 13.31 -2.36 -8.29
N LYS A 55 14.40 -1.87 -7.69
CA LYS A 55 15.34 -2.72 -6.95
C LYS A 55 14.67 -3.40 -5.75
N LYS A 56 13.85 -2.69 -4.99
CA LYS A 56 13.10 -3.27 -3.86
C LYS A 56 12.08 -4.31 -4.34
N ILE A 57 11.33 -4.02 -5.40
CA ILE A 57 10.34 -4.93 -5.99
C ILE A 57 11.01 -6.21 -6.51
N ALA A 58 12.15 -6.09 -7.22
CA ALA A 58 12.91 -7.23 -7.69
C ALA A 58 13.43 -8.14 -6.56
N ASN A 59 13.65 -7.58 -5.37
CA ASN A 59 14.04 -8.31 -4.16
C ASN A 59 12.83 -8.82 -3.34
N GLY A 60 11.60 -8.75 -3.86
CA GLY A 60 10.39 -9.20 -3.18
C GLY A 60 9.80 -8.20 -2.16
N ASN A 61 10.36 -7.00 -2.05
CA ASN A 61 9.96 -5.99 -1.05
C ASN A 61 8.96 -4.96 -1.62
N ARG A 62 7.97 -5.41 -2.40
CA ARG A 62 6.90 -4.55 -2.97
C ARG A 62 6.08 -3.85 -1.88
N SER A 63 5.82 -4.54 -0.78
CA SER A 63 5.08 -4.00 0.36
C SER A 63 5.73 -2.76 0.95
N ASP A 64 7.06 -2.77 1.11
CA ASP A 64 7.81 -1.62 1.65
C ASP A 64 7.71 -0.39 0.74
N VAL A 65 7.64 -0.62 -0.59
CA VAL A 65 7.45 0.46 -1.56
C VAL A 65 6.08 1.11 -1.36
N LEU A 66 5.02 0.30 -1.23
CA LEU A 66 3.66 0.79 -1.01
C LEU A 66 3.50 1.50 0.34
N GLU A 67 4.08 0.96 1.41
CA GLU A 67 4.06 1.62 2.72
C GLU A 67 4.77 2.97 2.69
N LYS A 68 5.88 3.09 1.96
CA LYS A 68 6.57 4.38 1.78
C LYS A 68 5.74 5.37 0.97
N ILE A 69 5.02 4.93 -0.06
CA ILE A 69 4.08 5.76 -0.82
C ILE A 69 2.96 6.24 0.12
N VAL A 70 2.39 5.37 0.94
CA VAL A 70 1.34 5.72 1.92
C VAL A 70 1.88 6.73 2.95
N ALA A 71 3.11 6.53 3.45
CA ALA A 71 3.75 7.46 4.37
C ALA A 71 3.90 8.86 3.76
N ASN A 72 4.42 8.94 2.54
CA ASN A 72 4.61 10.22 1.82
C ASN A 72 3.27 10.93 1.55
N TYR A 73 2.23 10.17 1.18
CA TYR A 73 0.88 10.70 1.00
C TYR A 73 0.32 11.30 2.31
N ASN A 74 0.48 10.58 3.42
CA ASN A 74 -0.01 11.07 4.72
C ASN A 74 0.77 12.30 5.20
N LEU A 75 2.08 12.38 4.93
CA LEU A 75 2.85 13.59 5.18
C LEU A 75 2.28 14.78 4.40
N LEU A 76 1.99 14.61 3.11
CA LEU A 76 1.37 15.65 2.28
C LEU A 76 -0.02 16.02 2.81
N LYS A 77 -0.86 15.02 3.06
CA LYS A 77 -2.23 15.21 3.59
C LYS A 77 -2.22 16.02 4.89
N ASN A 78 -1.27 15.73 5.79
CA ASN A 78 -1.17 16.40 7.09
C ASN A 78 -0.46 17.75 7.02
N SER A 79 0.26 18.09 5.94
CA SER A 79 0.97 19.36 5.78
C SER A 79 0.07 20.52 5.37
N GLY A 80 -1.15 20.25 4.91
CA GLY A 80 -2.09 21.26 4.45
C GLY A 80 -3.54 20.83 4.65
N ASN A 81 -4.44 21.81 4.54
CA ASN A 81 -5.88 21.56 4.60
C ASN A 81 -6.41 21.52 3.15
N TYR A 82 -6.36 20.35 2.53
CA TYR A 82 -6.79 20.12 1.15
C TYR A 82 -8.17 19.47 1.10
N ASP A 83 -9.03 19.97 0.22
CA ASP A 83 -10.33 19.37 -0.07
C ASP A 83 -10.16 18.17 -1.03
N VAL A 84 -9.18 18.26 -1.95
CA VAL A 84 -8.89 17.23 -2.96
C VAL A 84 -7.38 17.02 -3.09
N ILE A 85 -6.95 15.77 -3.06
CA ILE A 85 -5.59 15.36 -3.44
C ILE A 85 -5.68 14.59 -4.76
N VAL A 86 -5.12 15.16 -5.81
CA VAL A 86 -5.00 14.50 -7.12
C VAL A 86 -3.76 13.61 -7.09
N ILE A 87 -3.95 12.30 -7.29
CA ILE A 87 -2.85 11.35 -7.34
C ILE A 87 -2.45 11.16 -8.80
N GLU A 88 -1.20 11.43 -9.12
CA GLU A 88 -0.62 11.17 -10.43
C GLU A 88 -0.39 9.69 -10.65
N GLY A 89 -0.86 9.16 -11.76
CA GLY A 89 -0.59 7.79 -12.16
C GLY A 89 0.86 7.56 -12.59
N VAL A 90 1.34 6.39 -12.29
CA VAL A 90 2.72 5.99 -12.56
C VAL A 90 2.89 5.63 -14.04
N THR A 91 3.90 6.20 -14.67
CA THR A 91 4.31 5.94 -16.06
C THR A 91 5.80 5.60 -16.14
N ASP A 92 6.22 5.00 -17.23
CA ASP A 92 7.65 4.78 -17.58
C ASP A 92 8.47 4.17 -16.43
N THR A 93 8.05 3.00 -15.98
CA THR A 93 8.70 2.26 -14.90
C THR A 93 9.39 1.00 -15.43
N PRO A 94 10.48 0.54 -14.78
CA PRO A 94 11.09 -0.75 -15.05
C PRO A 94 10.33 -1.94 -14.44
N PHE A 95 9.13 -1.72 -13.93
CA PHE A 95 8.19 -2.72 -13.38
C PHE A 95 6.78 -2.51 -13.95
N ASP A 96 5.85 -3.44 -13.70
CA ASP A 96 4.47 -3.32 -14.21
C ASP A 96 3.78 -2.08 -13.63
N LYS A 97 3.55 -1.08 -14.50
CA LYS A 97 2.92 0.19 -14.15
C LYS A 97 1.43 0.05 -13.83
N ASP A 98 0.73 -0.85 -14.52
CA ASP A 98 -0.72 -0.99 -14.37
C ASP A 98 -1.04 -1.68 -13.04
N GLU A 99 -0.25 -2.68 -12.66
CA GLU A 99 -0.32 -3.31 -11.35
C GLU A 99 0.04 -2.31 -10.23
N MET A 100 1.09 -1.49 -10.41
CA MET A 100 1.45 -0.47 -9.43
C MET A 100 0.38 0.61 -9.29
N ASN A 101 -0.22 1.04 -10.39
CA ASN A 101 -1.33 2.00 -10.36
C ASN A 101 -2.55 1.43 -9.62
N ALA A 102 -2.86 0.16 -9.80
CA ALA A 102 -3.92 -0.50 -9.06
C ALA A 102 -3.62 -0.56 -7.56
N ASP A 103 -2.41 -0.94 -7.17
CA ASP A 103 -1.97 -0.97 -5.77
C ASP A 103 -2.05 0.41 -5.11
N VAL A 104 -1.58 1.45 -5.80
CA VAL A 104 -1.65 2.84 -5.30
C VAL A 104 -3.11 3.29 -5.17
N CYS A 105 -3.96 2.97 -6.16
CA CYS A 105 -5.38 3.27 -6.09
C CYS A 105 -6.05 2.58 -4.89
N HIS A 106 -5.80 1.30 -4.69
CA HIS A 106 -6.31 0.53 -3.55
C HIS A 106 -5.75 1.04 -2.22
N ALA A 107 -4.46 1.45 -2.19
CA ALA A 107 -3.84 1.98 -0.97
C ALA A 107 -4.57 3.20 -0.40
N PHE A 108 -5.21 3.99 -1.24
CA PHE A 108 -5.91 5.21 -0.85
C PHE A 108 -7.43 5.14 -1.01
N ASP A 109 -7.96 3.99 -1.44
CA ASP A 109 -9.36 3.83 -1.81
C ASP A 109 -9.82 4.92 -2.82
N ALA A 110 -8.94 5.27 -3.76
CA ALA A 110 -9.09 6.42 -4.63
C ALA A 110 -10.12 6.19 -5.74
N SER A 111 -10.85 7.24 -6.10
CA SER A 111 -11.62 7.26 -7.35
C SER A 111 -10.69 7.38 -8.56
N ILE A 112 -11.10 6.81 -9.69
CA ILE A 112 -10.28 6.63 -10.88
C ILE A 112 -10.73 7.59 -11.98
N VAL A 113 -9.78 8.27 -12.58
CA VAL A 113 -9.96 9.05 -13.81
C VAL A 113 -8.95 8.54 -14.84
N PRO A 114 -9.35 7.66 -15.76
CA PRO A 114 -8.47 7.20 -16.83
C PRO A 114 -8.05 8.36 -17.74
N VAL A 115 -6.78 8.38 -18.08
CA VAL A 115 -6.20 9.35 -19.01
C VAL A 115 -5.82 8.63 -20.29
N VAL A 116 -6.53 8.94 -21.36
CA VAL A 116 -6.45 8.26 -22.64
C VAL A 116 -5.77 9.18 -23.65
N GLN A 117 -4.78 8.66 -24.35
CA GLN A 117 -4.12 9.39 -25.43
C GLN A 117 -4.71 8.96 -26.75
N CYS A 118 -5.47 9.84 -27.40
CA CYS A 118 -6.16 9.63 -28.67
C CYS A 118 -7.49 8.81 -28.56
N ASP A 119 -8.46 9.22 -29.35
CA ASP A 119 -9.75 8.54 -29.51
C ASP A 119 -9.68 7.55 -30.68
N CYS A 120 -9.02 6.44 -30.49
CA CYS A 120 -8.94 5.36 -31.48
C CYS A 120 -9.59 4.07 -30.95
N LYS A 121 -9.92 3.13 -31.84
CA LYS A 121 -10.47 1.82 -31.44
C LYS A 121 -9.58 1.08 -30.43
N CYS A 122 -8.26 1.22 -30.55
CA CYS A 122 -7.31 0.64 -29.61
C CYS A 122 -7.41 1.27 -28.20
N ALA A 123 -7.83 2.53 -28.06
CA ALA A 123 -7.96 3.19 -26.76
C ALA A 123 -9.01 2.51 -25.88
N LYS A 124 -10.11 2.03 -26.46
CA LYS A 124 -11.17 1.34 -25.74
C LYS A 124 -10.70 -0.01 -25.19
N SER A 125 -10.05 -0.82 -26.05
CA SER A 125 -9.49 -2.10 -25.62
C SER A 125 -8.38 -1.91 -24.59
N ALA A 126 -7.53 -0.89 -24.74
CA ALA A 126 -6.51 -0.53 -23.77
C ALA A 126 -7.11 -0.08 -22.44
N LEU A 127 -8.17 0.74 -22.47
CA LEU A 127 -8.90 1.14 -21.27
C LEU A 127 -9.51 -0.07 -20.55
N ALA A 128 -10.16 -0.95 -21.30
CA ALA A 128 -10.73 -2.17 -20.73
C ALA A 128 -9.66 -3.06 -20.09
N ALA A 129 -8.50 -3.22 -20.75
CA ALA A 129 -7.37 -3.98 -20.20
C ALA A 129 -6.79 -3.32 -18.94
N THR A 130 -6.54 -2.01 -18.95
CA THR A 130 -6.05 -1.27 -17.78
C THR A 130 -7.01 -1.40 -16.59
N LEU A 131 -8.32 -1.24 -16.81
CA LEU A 131 -9.33 -1.35 -15.75
C LEU A 131 -9.47 -2.76 -15.17
N GLN A 132 -8.97 -3.80 -15.83
CA GLN A 132 -8.93 -5.16 -15.28
C GLN A 132 -8.08 -5.27 -14.02
N TYR A 133 -6.97 -4.51 -13.94
CA TYR A 133 -6.08 -4.50 -12.78
C TYR A 133 -6.74 -3.96 -11.51
N PHE A 134 -7.77 -3.12 -11.66
CA PHE A 134 -8.46 -2.47 -10.53
C PHE A 134 -9.61 -3.30 -9.94
N GLY A 135 -9.84 -4.50 -10.46
CA GLY A 135 -10.92 -5.36 -9.97
C GLY A 135 -12.33 -4.78 -10.18
N ASN A 136 -13.32 -5.41 -9.58
CA ASN A 136 -14.71 -4.95 -9.69
C ASN A 136 -14.98 -3.70 -8.86
N ALA A 137 -14.34 -3.56 -7.70
CA ALA A 137 -14.48 -2.39 -6.84
C ALA A 137 -13.93 -1.13 -7.52
N GLY A 138 -12.77 -1.23 -8.18
CA GLY A 138 -12.18 -0.12 -8.93
C GLY A 138 -13.00 0.31 -10.13
N LYS A 139 -13.59 -0.64 -10.87
CA LYS A 139 -14.45 -0.31 -12.03
C LYS A 139 -15.65 0.56 -11.66
N ASN A 140 -16.19 0.40 -10.46
CA ASN A 140 -17.31 1.19 -9.97
C ASN A 140 -16.91 2.60 -9.52
N LYS A 141 -15.61 2.90 -9.44
CA LYS A 141 -15.06 4.19 -9.00
C LYS A 141 -14.55 5.07 -10.14
N VAL A 142 -14.84 4.71 -11.39
CA VAL A 142 -14.46 5.52 -12.55
C VAL A 142 -15.39 6.72 -12.64
N LEU A 143 -14.82 7.92 -12.49
CA LEU A 143 -15.56 9.19 -12.50
C LEU A 143 -15.81 9.74 -13.90
N GLY A 144 -15.06 9.26 -14.88
CA GLY A 144 -15.04 9.72 -16.29
C GLY A 144 -13.64 9.68 -16.83
N ASN A 145 -13.42 10.13 -18.07
CA ASN A 145 -12.15 10.02 -18.77
C ASN A 145 -11.58 11.39 -19.12
N ILE A 146 -10.24 11.53 -19.11
CA ILE A 146 -9.55 12.66 -19.70
C ILE A 146 -8.92 12.20 -21.02
N LEU A 147 -9.19 12.92 -22.09
CA LEU A 147 -8.54 12.73 -23.37
C LEU A 147 -7.32 13.65 -23.46
N ILE A 148 -6.16 13.11 -23.76
CA ILE A 148 -5.00 13.89 -24.17
C ILE A 148 -4.90 13.83 -25.69
N ASN A 149 -4.91 15.00 -26.32
CA ASN A 149 -4.73 15.13 -27.75
C ASN A 149 -3.26 15.50 -28.08
N PRO A 150 -2.40 14.51 -28.37
CA PRO A 150 -0.97 14.74 -28.58
C PRO A 150 -0.65 15.16 -30.03
N VAL A 151 -1.65 15.35 -30.85
CA VAL A 151 -1.44 15.58 -32.30
C VAL A 151 -0.96 16.99 -32.52
N ALA A 152 0.33 17.12 -32.85
CA ALA A 152 0.84 18.37 -33.40
C ALA A 152 0.00 18.76 -34.64
N PRO A 153 -0.41 20.01 -34.75
CA PRO A 153 -1.11 20.47 -35.93
C PRO A 153 -0.28 20.13 -37.18
N LYS A 154 -0.95 19.63 -38.21
CA LYS A 154 -0.34 19.42 -39.54
C LYS A 154 0.17 20.77 -40.07
N ASP A 155 1.28 20.76 -40.80
CA ASP A 155 1.68 21.96 -41.54
C ASP A 155 0.64 22.29 -42.65
N ALA A 156 0.79 23.46 -43.28
CA ALA A 156 -0.12 23.90 -44.31
C ALA A 156 -0.17 22.93 -45.54
N ALA A 157 0.80 22.03 -45.68
CA ALA A 157 0.85 20.98 -46.68
C ALA A 157 0.28 19.63 -46.17
N GLY A 158 -0.25 19.57 -44.94
CA GLY A 158 -0.83 18.36 -44.35
C GLY A 158 0.20 17.34 -43.84
N ASN A 159 1.49 17.66 -43.83
CA ASN A 159 2.53 16.76 -43.36
C ASN A 159 2.57 16.75 -41.82
N LYS A 160 2.66 15.55 -41.22
CA LYS A 160 2.91 15.41 -39.79
C LYS A 160 4.30 15.96 -39.46
N LYS A 161 4.37 16.96 -38.57
CA LYS A 161 5.65 17.42 -38.02
C LYS A 161 6.10 16.44 -36.96
N LEU A 162 7.34 15.93 -37.10
CA LEU A 162 7.94 15.10 -36.05
C LEU A 162 8.10 15.97 -34.79
N VAL A 163 7.45 15.57 -33.72
CA VAL A 163 7.54 16.23 -32.40
C VAL A 163 8.27 15.29 -31.45
N LEU A 164 9.06 15.84 -30.54
CA LEU A 164 9.86 15.10 -29.54
C LEU A 164 9.04 14.22 -28.58
N SER A 165 7.76 14.23 -28.67
CA SER A 165 6.89 13.29 -27.98
C SER A 165 5.58 13.18 -28.74
N GLY A 166 5.34 12.07 -29.30
CA GLY A 166 4.07 11.79 -29.93
C GLY A 166 3.88 10.29 -30.01
N CYS A 167 2.65 9.86 -29.90
CA CYS A 167 2.26 8.50 -30.19
C CYS A 167 2.83 8.09 -31.57
N GLY A 168 3.93 7.34 -31.55
CA GLY A 168 4.61 6.92 -32.76
C GLY A 168 3.82 5.91 -33.62
N HIS A 169 2.70 5.38 -33.13
CA HIS A 169 1.99 4.29 -33.78
C HIS A 169 0.48 4.35 -33.56
N CYS A 170 -0.20 5.29 -34.22
CA CYS A 170 -1.57 5.06 -34.65
C CYS A 170 -1.60 4.93 -36.18
N SER A 171 -1.01 3.88 -36.69
CA SER A 171 -1.35 3.38 -38.02
C SER A 171 -2.60 2.48 -37.86
N CYS A 172 -3.72 3.06 -37.45
CA CYS A 172 -5.01 2.38 -37.56
C CYS A 172 -5.38 2.37 -39.03
N GLY A 173 -4.89 1.35 -39.75
CA GLY A 173 -5.41 1.01 -41.05
C GLY A 173 -6.91 0.75 -40.93
N SER A 174 -7.64 1.06 -41.98
CA SER A 174 -9.08 0.90 -42.16
C SER A 174 -9.52 -0.57 -42.12
N ASP A 175 -9.38 -1.24 -40.99
CA ASP A 175 -9.91 -2.59 -40.81
C ASP A 175 -11.24 -2.54 -40.06
N THR A 176 -12.32 -2.75 -40.80
CA THR A 176 -13.72 -2.64 -40.38
C THR A 176 -14.28 -3.94 -39.78
N SER A 177 -13.44 -4.94 -39.46
CA SER A 177 -13.90 -6.30 -39.16
C SER A 177 -14.03 -6.66 -37.66
N CYS A 178 -13.65 -5.79 -36.70
CA CYS A 178 -13.81 -6.09 -35.27
C CYS A 178 -15.17 -5.58 -34.74
N LYS A 179 -16.17 -6.46 -34.77
CA LYS A 179 -17.44 -6.28 -34.06
C LYS A 179 -17.28 -6.83 -32.64
N VAL A 180 -16.66 -6.09 -31.74
CA VAL A 180 -16.77 -6.31 -30.29
C VAL A 180 -17.65 -5.18 -29.78
N GLU A 181 -18.71 -5.50 -29.03
CA GLU A 181 -19.47 -4.49 -28.28
C GLU A 181 -18.55 -3.92 -27.18
N GLU A 182 -17.86 -2.85 -27.52
CA GLU A 182 -16.94 -2.17 -26.63
C GLU A 182 -17.71 -1.19 -25.74
N PRO A 183 -17.38 -1.10 -24.44
CA PRO A 183 -17.91 -0.05 -23.61
C PRO A 183 -17.57 1.30 -24.26
N ALA A 184 -18.58 2.09 -24.59
CA ALA A 184 -18.37 3.42 -25.12
C ALA A 184 -17.46 4.19 -24.16
N LEU A 185 -16.45 4.88 -24.67
CA LEU A 185 -15.76 5.94 -23.92
C LEU A 185 -16.83 7.01 -23.63
N LYS A 186 -17.58 6.81 -22.53
CA LYS A 186 -18.62 7.72 -22.09
C LYS A 186 -17.98 8.75 -21.18
N ASP A 187 -18.44 9.98 -21.32
CA ASP A 187 -18.20 11.08 -20.40
C ASP A 187 -16.73 11.50 -20.28
N PHE A 188 -16.23 12.19 -21.32
CA PHE A 188 -14.98 12.94 -21.20
C PHE A 188 -15.19 14.11 -20.24
N ILE A 189 -14.39 14.11 -19.14
CA ILE A 189 -14.32 15.21 -18.18
C ILE A 189 -13.60 16.41 -18.82
N ALA A 190 -12.55 16.13 -19.62
CA ALA A 190 -11.78 17.16 -20.30
C ALA A 190 -11.07 16.58 -21.52
N THR A 191 -10.74 17.45 -22.47
CA THR A 191 -9.81 17.17 -23.56
C THR A 191 -8.63 18.12 -23.44
N VAL A 192 -7.49 17.63 -22.95
CA VAL A 192 -6.26 18.41 -22.85
C VAL A 192 -5.66 18.51 -24.23
N ASN A 193 -5.69 19.72 -24.81
CA ASN A 193 -5.26 19.96 -26.16
C ASN A 193 -3.73 20.01 -26.27
N TYR A 194 -3.23 19.69 -27.47
CA TYR A 194 -1.81 19.77 -27.75
C TYR A 194 -1.30 21.20 -27.64
N ASP A 195 -0.27 21.39 -26.81
CA ASP A 195 0.60 22.57 -26.88
C ASP A 195 2.07 22.11 -26.95
N LYS A 196 2.81 22.68 -27.89
CA LYS A 196 4.22 22.31 -28.11
C LYS A 196 5.09 22.56 -26.87
N PHE A 197 4.72 23.52 -26.04
CA PHE A 197 5.47 23.87 -24.85
C PHE A 197 5.34 22.81 -23.75
N TYR A 198 4.21 22.10 -23.68
CA TYR A 198 4.02 20.98 -22.74
C TYR A 198 5.03 19.85 -22.96
N TYR A 199 5.58 19.74 -24.17
CA TYR A 199 6.45 18.65 -24.61
C TYR A 199 7.86 19.10 -24.97
N ALA A 200 8.29 20.28 -24.53
CA ALA A 200 9.56 20.87 -24.90
C ALA A 200 10.59 20.73 -23.77
N PRO A 201 11.49 19.71 -23.80
CA PRO A 201 12.49 19.52 -22.74
C PRO A 201 13.58 20.57 -22.82
N ARG A 202 14.25 20.82 -21.69
CA ARG A 202 15.49 21.59 -21.61
C ARG A 202 16.70 20.74 -22.01
N ALA A 203 17.79 21.35 -22.39
CA ALA A 203 19.03 20.64 -22.71
C ALA A 203 19.51 19.76 -21.57
N LYS A 204 19.45 20.22 -20.31
CA LYS A 204 19.81 19.41 -19.14
C LYS A 204 18.91 18.19 -18.96
N ASP A 205 17.60 18.29 -19.24
CA ASP A 205 16.69 17.16 -19.14
C ASP A 205 17.01 16.08 -20.19
N ILE A 206 17.41 16.51 -21.39
CA ILE A 206 17.88 15.61 -22.45
C ILE A 206 19.21 14.95 -22.04
N ALA A 207 20.14 15.73 -21.53
CA ALA A 207 21.45 15.21 -21.09
C ALA A 207 21.27 14.15 -19.99
N ASP A 208 20.47 14.42 -19.00
CA ASP A 208 20.16 13.46 -17.92
C ASP A 208 19.47 12.19 -18.44
N TYR A 209 18.51 12.34 -19.36
CA TYR A 209 17.84 11.18 -19.97
C TYR A 209 18.81 10.29 -20.77
N LEU A 210 19.74 10.91 -21.45
CA LEU A 210 20.76 10.20 -22.24
C LEU A 210 21.96 9.71 -21.39
N ASP A 211 22.00 10.02 -20.09
CA ASP A 211 23.18 9.81 -19.26
C ASP A 211 24.42 10.46 -19.89
N ALA A 212 24.27 11.72 -20.27
CA ALA A 212 25.22 12.53 -21.01
C ALA A 212 25.54 13.82 -20.23
N LYS A 213 26.52 14.60 -20.74
CA LYS A 213 26.98 15.84 -20.10
C LYS A 213 26.65 17.05 -20.96
N VAL A 214 26.11 18.11 -20.35
CA VAL A 214 26.08 19.44 -20.97
C VAL A 214 27.50 20.00 -20.89
N ALA A 215 28.17 20.07 -22.04
CA ALA A 215 29.57 20.49 -22.11
C ALA A 215 29.73 22.03 -22.18
N SER A 216 28.79 22.71 -22.84
CA SER A 216 28.81 24.18 -22.97
C SER A 216 27.44 24.75 -23.33
N GLY A 217 27.24 26.04 -23.08
CA GLY A 217 26.03 26.79 -23.41
C GLY A 217 24.99 26.85 -22.30
N ASP A 218 23.76 27.14 -22.66
CA ASP A 218 22.61 27.30 -21.74
C ASP A 218 21.95 25.95 -21.47
N GLU A 219 22.13 25.38 -20.30
CA GLU A 219 21.51 24.12 -19.89
C GLU A 219 19.98 24.15 -19.85
N ASN A 220 19.37 25.34 -19.74
CA ASN A 220 17.93 25.53 -19.78
C ASN A 220 17.41 25.78 -21.21
N ALA A 221 18.27 25.72 -22.23
CA ALA A 221 17.89 25.85 -23.63
C ALA A 221 16.80 24.83 -24.00
N ARG A 222 15.63 25.33 -24.39
CA ARG A 222 14.44 24.50 -24.68
C ARG A 222 14.34 24.20 -26.16
N VAL A 223 14.01 22.95 -26.48
CA VAL A 223 13.90 22.45 -27.86
C VAL A 223 12.57 21.75 -28.11
N PHE A 224 12.15 21.77 -29.36
CA PHE A 224 10.82 21.29 -29.76
C PHE A 224 10.89 20.19 -30.85
N LYS A 225 12.04 19.96 -31.45
CA LYS A 225 12.24 19.00 -32.55
C LYS A 225 13.65 18.46 -32.58
N VAL A 226 13.80 17.29 -33.20
CA VAL A 226 15.08 16.63 -33.47
C VAL A 226 15.39 16.69 -34.96
N THR A 227 16.66 16.87 -35.34
CA THR A 227 17.16 16.73 -36.70
C THR A 227 18.52 16.03 -36.70
N LEU A 228 18.75 15.22 -37.73
CA LEU A 228 20.06 14.60 -38.02
C LEU A 228 20.79 15.38 -39.15
N SER A 229 20.20 16.45 -39.66
CA SER A 229 20.79 17.23 -40.74
C SER A 229 20.98 18.67 -40.31
N ASN A 230 22.25 19.13 -40.31
CA ASN A 230 22.59 20.50 -39.99
C ASN A 230 21.95 21.51 -40.96
N ALA A 231 21.84 21.16 -42.25
CA ALA A 231 21.19 22.02 -43.24
C ALA A 231 19.69 22.30 -42.94
N LYS A 232 19.02 21.42 -42.17
CA LYS A 232 17.64 21.58 -41.74
C LYS A 232 17.49 22.12 -40.33
N ALA A 233 18.60 22.43 -39.66
CA ALA A 233 18.61 22.89 -38.28
C ALA A 233 17.98 24.29 -38.14
N SER A 234 17.35 24.54 -37.00
CA SER A 234 16.79 25.84 -36.63
C SER A 234 16.91 26.05 -35.12
N ASN A 235 16.72 27.30 -34.67
CA ASN A 235 16.80 27.68 -33.24
C ASN A 235 15.73 27.06 -32.31
N LYS A 236 14.95 26.09 -32.80
CA LYS A 236 13.95 25.32 -32.06
C LYS A 236 14.26 23.82 -32.06
N MET A 237 15.44 23.45 -32.58
CA MET A 237 15.79 22.04 -32.79
C MET A 237 17.02 21.64 -32.00
N VAL A 238 17.08 20.34 -31.71
CA VAL A 238 18.31 19.65 -31.36
C VAL A 238 18.87 18.95 -32.60
N LEU A 239 20.14 19.20 -32.89
CA LEU A 239 20.92 18.48 -33.90
C LEU A 239 21.65 17.32 -33.22
N VAL A 240 21.49 16.11 -33.75
CA VAL A 240 22.24 14.93 -33.32
C VAL A 240 23.26 14.61 -34.42
N THR A 241 24.52 14.57 -34.10
CA THR A 241 25.62 14.37 -35.05
C THR A 241 26.86 13.79 -34.37
N ASP A 242 27.61 12.99 -35.10
CA ASP A 242 28.93 12.43 -34.77
C ASP A 242 30.09 13.32 -35.20
N GLU A 243 29.81 14.39 -35.97
CA GLU A 243 30.80 15.36 -36.41
C GLU A 243 30.59 16.72 -35.71
N LEU A 244 31.69 17.41 -35.35
CA LEU A 244 31.61 18.76 -34.79
C LEU A 244 31.29 19.78 -35.89
N PRO A 245 30.11 20.38 -35.93
CA PRO A 245 29.77 21.35 -36.97
C PRO A 245 30.52 22.66 -36.76
N ALA A 246 31.10 23.23 -37.83
CA ALA A 246 31.75 24.54 -37.76
C ALA A 246 30.76 25.66 -37.39
N SER A 247 29.50 25.51 -37.79
CA SER A 247 28.38 26.39 -37.39
C SER A 247 27.05 25.65 -37.51
N THR A 248 26.04 26.11 -36.74
CA THR A 248 24.68 25.58 -36.82
C THR A 248 23.64 26.61 -36.46
N ASN A 249 22.41 26.42 -36.96
CA ASN A 249 21.22 27.12 -36.49
C ASN A 249 20.47 26.36 -35.40
N ALA A 250 20.92 25.16 -34.99
CA ALA A 250 20.29 24.41 -33.94
C ALA A 250 20.48 25.12 -32.59
N LYS A 251 19.47 25.03 -31.70
CA LYS A 251 19.55 25.57 -30.34
C LYS A 251 20.42 24.68 -29.45
N VAL A 252 20.36 23.37 -29.66
CA VAL A 252 21.13 22.35 -28.93
C VAL A 252 21.78 21.43 -29.94
N VAL A 253 23.03 21.03 -29.70
CA VAL A 253 23.78 20.04 -30.47
C VAL A 253 24.12 18.89 -29.55
N ILE A 254 23.84 17.67 -29.96
CA ILE A 254 24.30 16.46 -29.27
C ILE A 254 25.41 15.85 -30.10
N LEU A 255 26.62 15.91 -29.57
CA LEU A 255 27.81 15.28 -30.12
C LEU A 255 27.85 13.82 -29.64
N THR A 256 27.85 12.90 -30.58
CA THR A 256 27.76 11.45 -30.34
C THR A 256 29.11 10.76 -30.56
N GLU A 257 29.20 9.47 -30.22
CA GLU A 257 30.37 8.60 -30.45
C GLU A 257 31.68 9.12 -29.83
N GLY A 258 31.56 9.91 -28.73
CA GLY A 258 32.74 10.48 -28.05
C GLY A 258 33.29 11.73 -28.68
N THR A 259 32.66 12.28 -29.73
CA THR A 259 33.01 13.60 -30.28
C THR A 259 32.80 14.67 -29.24
N THR A 260 33.77 15.57 -29.10
CA THR A 260 33.76 16.66 -28.12
C THR A 260 34.00 18.00 -28.80
N GLY A 261 33.52 19.08 -28.18
CA GLY A 261 33.77 20.43 -28.67
C GLY A 261 32.73 21.44 -28.28
N SER A 262 32.85 22.65 -28.80
CA SER A 262 31.87 23.72 -28.61
C SER A 262 31.41 24.28 -29.95
N VAL A 263 30.16 24.71 -30.01
CA VAL A 263 29.57 25.32 -31.22
C VAL A 263 29.02 26.68 -30.84
N ALA A 264 29.48 27.72 -31.52
CA ALA A 264 29.06 29.09 -31.23
C ALA A 264 27.54 29.25 -31.33
N GLY A 265 26.93 29.79 -30.25
CA GLY A 265 25.49 30.07 -30.21
C GLY A 265 24.59 28.85 -29.93
N ALA A 266 25.13 27.67 -29.73
CA ALA A 266 24.40 26.46 -29.39
C ALA A 266 24.82 25.89 -28.03
N THR A 267 23.90 25.21 -27.34
CA THR A 267 24.21 24.38 -26.19
C THR A 267 24.68 23.01 -26.68
N VAL A 268 25.82 22.53 -26.16
CA VAL A 268 26.42 21.28 -26.56
C VAL A 268 26.26 20.23 -25.47
N ILE A 269 25.75 19.06 -25.85
CA ILE A 269 25.66 17.84 -25.03
C ILE A 269 26.62 16.82 -25.65
N GLU A 270 27.44 16.18 -24.83
CA GLU A 270 28.39 15.15 -25.25
C GLU A 270 28.02 13.78 -24.74
N THR A 271 28.08 12.76 -25.61
CA THR A 271 27.78 11.36 -25.23
C THR A 271 28.61 10.38 -26.06
N HIS A 272 28.88 9.21 -25.49
CA HIS A 272 29.53 8.09 -26.19
C HIS A 272 28.52 7.24 -27.01
N LYS A 273 27.22 7.48 -26.87
CA LYS A 273 26.18 6.75 -27.61
C LYS A 273 26.24 7.11 -29.10
N SER A 274 25.84 6.17 -29.97
CA SER A 274 25.74 6.44 -31.40
C SER A 274 24.61 7.41 -31.73
N SER A 275 24.75 8.12 -32.85
CA SER A 275 23.72 9.05 -33.35
C SER A 275 22.35 8.37 -33.49
N TRP A 276 22.34 7.10 -33.92
CA TRP A 276 21.11 6.32 -34.04
C TRP A 276 20.47 6.05 -32.67
N ALA A 277 21.26 5.58 -31.69
CA ALA A 277 20.78 5.30 -30.33
C ALA A 277 20.21 6.56 -29.66
N VAL A 278 20.88 7.71 -29.84
CA VAL A 278 20.41 9.01 -29.34
C VAL A 278 19.10 9.42 -30.04
N ALA A 279 19.03 9.33 -31.37
CA ALA A 279 17.81 9.69 -32.11
C ALA A 279 16.62 8.82 -31.70
N GLN A 280 16.85 7.51 -31.53
CA GLN A 280 15.81 6.59 -31.05
C GLN A 280 15.40 6.92 -29.62
N ALA A 281 16.33 7.13 -28.70
CA ALA A 281 16.04 7.52 -27.33
C ALA A 281 15.24 8.82 -27.25
N LEU A 282 15.58 9.81 -28.08
CA LEU A 282 14.82 11.07 -28.15
C LEU A 282 13.43 10.92 -28.77
N SER A 283 13.21 9.94 -29.65
CA SER A 283 11.88 9.63 -30.18
C SER A 283 10.97 9.01 -29.12
N ASP A 284 11.56 8.30 -28.16
CA ASP A 284 10.89 7.66 -27.03
C ASP A 284 10.85 8.55 -25.77
N LEU A 285 11.49 9.73 -25.82
CA LEU A 285 11.49 10.69 -24.73
C LEU A 285 10.06 11.14 -24.45
N ALA A 286 9.44 10.50 -23.47
CA ALA A 286 8.25 11.04 -22.86
C ALA A 286 8.64 12.36 -22.16
N PRO A 287 7.82 13.41 -22.20
CA PRO A 287 8.13 14.65 -21.50
C PRO A 287 8.17 14.36 -20.00
N VAL A 288 9.36 14.15 -19.48
CA VAL A 288 9.61 14.08 -18.06
C VAL A 288 9.60 15.52 -17.58
N LEU A 289 8.41 16.01 -17.23
CA LEU A 289 8.29 17.27 -16.53
C LEU A 289 8.97 17.11 -15.17
N ARG A 290 9.91 18.01 -14.90
CA ARG A 290 10.62 18.06 -13.64
C ARG A 290 10.05 19.17 -12.80
N GLU A 291 9.89 18.93 -11.51
CA GLU A 291 9.41 19.91 -10.54
C GLU A 291 10.26 21.20 -10.52
N ASP A 292 11.55 21.10 -10.88
CA ASP A 292 12.47 22.22 -11.00
C ASP A 292 12.29 23.07 -12.27
N ASP A 293 11.45 22.65 -13.22
CA ASP A 293 11.09 23.43 -14.42
C ASP A 293 9.89 24.34 -14.13
N SER A 294 10.11 25.35 -13.29
CA SER A 294 9.05 26.26 -12.86
C SER A 294 8.36 27.00 -14.03
N GLU A 295 9.10 27.32 -15.10
CA GLU A 295 8.54 27.97 -16.30
C GLU A 295 7.50 27.06 -16.97
N GLN A 296 7.86 25.80 -17.23
CA GLN A 296 6.97 24.86 -17.87
C GLN A 296 5.79 24.47 -16.96
N VAL A 297 6.06 24.24 -15.67
CA VAL A 297 5.03 23.92 -14.68
C VAL A 297 3.98 25.05 -14.60
N ASN A 298 4.41 26.30 -14.52
CA ASN A 298 3.48 27.43 -14.47
C ASN A 298 2.70 27.59 -15.78
N TYR A 299 3.38 27.45 -16.91
CA TYR A 299 2.73 27.51 -18.22
C TYR A 299 1.64 26.43 -18.36
N ILE A 300 1.92 25.19 -17.91
CA ILE A 300 0.94 24.09 -17.93
C ILE A 300 -0.24 24.41 -17.01
N LYS A 301 0.02 24.84 -15.79
CA LYS A 301 -1.04 25.23 -14.84
C LYS A 301 -1.99 26.25 -15.43
N GLU A 302 -1.44 27.29 -16.07
CA GLU A 302 -2.25 28.37 -16.64
C GLU A 302 -3.04 27.95 -17.90
N ASN A 303 -2.49 27.08 -18.73
CA ASN A 303 -3.06 26.78 -20.02
C ASN A 303 -3.86 25.48 -20.04
N ALA A 304 -3.36 24.38 -19.45
CA ALA A 304 -4.11 23.13 -19.38
C ALA A 304 -5.35 23.22 -18.47
N ALA A 305 -5.35 24.12 -17.47
CA ALA A 305 -6.52 24.36 -16.63
C ALA A 305 -7.74 24.86 -17.43
N LYS A 306 -7.53 25.54 -18.53
CA LYS A 306 -8.61 26.06 -19.40
C LYS A 306 -9.38 24.97 -20.15
N ASP A 307 -8.78 23.79 -20.25
CA ASP A 307 -9.36 22.62 -20.90
C ASP A 307 -10.38 21.88 -19.99
N PHE A 308 -10.49 22.26 -18.71
CA PHE A 308 -11.44 21.71 -17.76
C PHE A 308 -12.62 22.66 -17.57
N ASP A 309 -13.80 22.26 -18.00
CA ASP A 309 -15.00 23.06 -17.82
C ASP A 309 -15.59 22.95 -16.41
N LYS A 310 -16.39 23.95 -16.01
CA LYS A 310 -16.98 24.04 -14.69
C LYS A 310 -17.89 22.85 -14.36
N LYS A 311 -18.65 22.36 -15.32
CA LYS A 311 -19.59 21.24 -15.13
C LYS A 311 -18.83 19.94 -14.81
N SER A 312 -17.73 19.69 -15.53
CA SER A 312 -16.88 18.54 -15.29
C SER A 312 -16.23 18.57 -13.90
N LEU A 313 -15.78 19.77 -13.46
CA LEU A 313 -15.21 19.96 -12.13
C LEU A 313 -16.25 19.79 -11.03
N GLU A 314 -17.48 20.28 -11.21
CA GLU A 314 -18.59 20.05 -10.30
C GLU A 314 -18.89 18.54 -10.17
N THR A 315 -18.87 17.80 -11.27
CA THR A 315 -19.04 16.35 -11.27
C THR A 315 -17.95 15.67 -10.42
N LEU A 316 -16.68 16.07 -10.58
CA LEU A 316 -15.57 15.53 -9.80
C LEU A 316 -15.66 15.88 -8.30
N SER A 317 -16.20 17.04 -7.94
CA SER A 317 -16.33 17.49 -6.56
C SER A 317 -17.55 16.93 -5.83
N GLN A 318 -18.59 16.51 -6.56
CA GLN A 318 -19.82 15.95 -6.00
C GLN A 318 -19.74 14.46 -5.65
N PHE A 319 -18.68 13.76 -6.07
CA PHE A 319 -18.46 12.39 -5.64
C PHE A 319 -18.12 12.38 -4.16
N ALA A 320 -19.12 12.04 -3.36
CA ALA A 320 -18.95 11.83 -1.93
C ALA A 320 -17.85 10.79 -1.72
N VAL A 321 -16.82 11.19 -1.01
CA VAL A 321 -15.89 10.24 -0.39
C VAL A 321 -16.74 9.34 0.50
N SER A 322 -16.57 8.03 0.40
CA SER A 322 -17.15 7.12 1.39
C SER A 322 -16.75 7.63 2.76
N ASP A 323 -17.72 7.83 3.67
CA ASP A 323 -17.46 8.28 5.05
C ASP A 323 -16.47 7.35 5.76
N THR A 324 -16.32 6.13 5.26
CA THR A 324 -15.38 5.11 5.73
C THR A 324 -14.65 4.49 4.54
N PRO A 325 -13.46 5.00 4.16
CA PRO A 325 -12.66 4.40 3.09
C PRO A 325 -12.25 2.97 3.44
N LEU A 326 -12.19 2.09 2.44
CA LEU A 326 -11.73 0.72 2.61
C LEU A 326 -10.29 0.71 3.15
N MET A 327 -10.07 -0.08 4.21
CA MET A 327 -8.74 -0.25 4.79
C MET A 327 -7.91 -1.21 3.93
N SER A 328 -7.07 -0.68 3.04
CA SER A 328 -6.18 -1.49 2.21
C SER A 328 -5.05 -2.12 3.04
N PRO A 329 -4.42 -3.22 2.55
CA PRO A 329 -3.25 -3.82 3.19
C PRO A 329 -2.10 -2.83 3.47
N ALA A 330 -1.76 -1.97 2.51
CA ALA A 330 -0.67 -1.01 2.66
C ALA A 330 -1.01 0.08 3.69
N ALA A 331 -2.24 0.62 3.64
CA ALA A 331 -2.72 1.59 4.62
C ALA A 331 -2.80 0.99 6.03
N PHE A 332 -3.21 -0.27 6.13
CA PHE A 332 -3.28 -0.99 7.40
C PHE A 332 -1.89 -1.19 8.02
N ARG A 333 -0.92 -1.70 7.25
CA ARG A 333 0.46 -1.87 7.74
C ARG A 333 1.09 -0.56 8.18
N TYR A 334 0.94 0.49 7.36
CA TYR A 334 1.40 1.83 7.75
C TYR A 334 0.76 2.28 9.07
N LYS A 335 -0.57 2.12 9.20
CA LYS A 335 -1.30 2.48 10.41
C LYS A 335 -0.84 1.68 11.63
N LEU A 336 -0.61 0.37 11.48
CA LEU A 336 -0.06 -0.47 12.56
C LEU A 336 1.29 0.07 13.03
N THR A 337 2.19 0.37 12.09
CA THR A 337 3.52 0.90 12.39
C THR A 337 3.43 2.23 13.14
N GLU A 338 2.62 3.18 12.69
CA GLU A 338 2.47 4.48 13.33
C GLU A 338 1.82 4.39 14.72
N LEU A 339 0.77 3.59 14.87
CA LEU A 339 0.13 3.39 16.17
C LEU A 339 1.05 2.69 17.17
N ALA A 340 1.83 1.71 16.72
CA ALA A 340 2.78 1.01 17.57
C ALA A 340 3.94 1.93 18.01
N ARG A 341 4.46 2.75 17.11
CA ARG A 341 5.46 3.80 17.42
C ARG A 341 4.94 4.78 18.48
N ALA A 342 3.73 5.26 18.30
CA ALA A 342 3.10 6.18 19.25
C ALA A 342 2.87 5.53 20.62
N ALA A 343 2.66 4.22 20.68
CA ALA A 343 2.47 3.46 21.91
C ALA A 343 3.76 3.33 22.74
N HIS A 344 4.91 3.25 22.09
CA HIS A 344 6.25 3.13 22.70
C HIS A 344 6.31 2.09 23.81
N LYS A 345 5.97 0.81 23.51
CA LYS A 345 5.78 -0.27 24.47
C LYS A 345 6.95 -1.25 24.49
N LYS A 346 7.20 -1.86 25.67
CA LYS A 346 8.17 -2.95 25.86
C LYS A 346 7.50 -4.30 25.66
N ILE A 347 7.93 -5.04 24.64
CA ILE A 347 7.33 -6.33 24.27
C ILE A 347 8.32 -7.46 24.53
N ALA A 348 7.92 -8.38 25.40
CA ALA A 348 8.69 -9.58 25.71
C ALA A 348 8.74 -10.55 24.53
N LEU A 349 9.93 -11.06 24.24
CA LEU A 349 10.22 -12.09 23.25
C LEU A 349 10.91 -13.28 23.95
N PRO A 350 10.16 -14.22 24.51
CA PRO A 350 10.70 -15.33 25.31
C PRO A 350 11.65 -16.27 24.56
N GLU A 351 11.52 -16.32 23.24
CA GLU A 351 12.34 -17.12 22.33
C GLU A 351 13.48 -16.24 21.75
N GLY A 352 14.26 -15.62 22.65
CA GLY A 352 15.18 -14.54 22.30
C GLY A 352 16.40 -14.95 21.48
N ASP A 353 16.76 -16.24 21.40
CA ASP A 353 17.84 -16.78 20.58
C ASP A 353 17.33 -17.45 19.27
N GLU A 354 16.03 -17.39 19.00
CA GLU A 354 15.47 -17.90 17.74
C GLU A 354 15.78 -16.94 16.58
N PRO A 355 16.38 -17.41 15.46
CA PRO A 355 16.90 -16.54 14.41
C PRO A 355 15.89 -15.54 13.82
N ARG A 356 14.64 -15.94 13.55
CA ARG A 356 13.60 -15.07 13.03
C ARG A 356 13.18 -14.01 14.05
N THR A 357 13.12 -14.39 15.32
CA THR A 357 12.83 -13.47 16.43
C THR A 357 13.92 -12.42 16.58
N VAL A 358 15.18 -12.80 16.45
CA VAL A 358 16.33 -11.88 16.48
C VAL A 358 16.27 -10.91 15.28
N CYS A 359 16.00 -11.41 14.07
CA CYS A 359 15.85 -10.57 12.89
C CYS A 359 14.66 -9.59 13.02
N ALA A 360 13.54 -10.06 13.58
CA ALA A 360 12.37 -9.22 13.81
C ALA A 360 12.65 -8.14 14.87
N ALA A 361 13.32 -8.50 15.98
CA ALA A 361 13.70 -7.56 17.03
C ALA A 361 14.61 -6.44 16.48
N ALA A 362 15.58 -6.78 15.63
CA ALA A 362 16.45 -5.79 14.98
C ALA A 362 15.64 -4.77 14.16
N LYS A 363 14.73 -5.26 13.29
CA LYS A 363 13.88 -4.39 12.45
C LYS A 363 12.88 -3.56 13.29
N VAL A 364 12.27 -4.15 14.32
CA VAL A 364 11.35 -3.47 15.23
C VAL A 364 12.04 -2.32 15.94
N ALA A 365 13.27 -2.54 16.42
CA ALA A 365 14.08 -1.52 17.07
C ALA A 365 14.53 -0.42 16.09
N GLU A 366 15.04 -0.79 14.91
CA GLU A 366 15.45 0.13 13.85
C GLU A 366 14.30 1.06 13.43
N GLN A 367 13.10 0.51 13.29
CA GLN A 367 11.91 1.25 12.90
C GLN A 367 11.19 1.93 14.07
N ASN A 368 11.66 1.78 15.30
CA ASN A 368 11.04 2.30 16.52
C ASN A 368 9.57 1.86 16.71
N ILE A 369 9.22 0.65 16.28
CA ILE A 369 7.87 0.09 16.41
C ILE A 369 7.54 -0.21 17.86
N ALA A 370 8.49 -0.78 18.59
CA ALA A 370 8.41 -1.09 20.01
C ALA A 370 9.83 -1.22 20.59
N VAL A 371 9.97 -1.40 21.90
CA VAL A 371 11.21 -1.84 22.54
C VAL A 371 11.15 -3.36 22.70
N PRO A 372 11.83 -4.13 21.84
CA PRO A 372 11.86 -5.58 21.97
C PRO A 372 12.74 -6.01 23.14
N VAL A 373 12.25 -6.92 23.97
CA VAL A 373 12.95 -7.45 25.16
C VAL A 373 13.21 -8.93 24.93
N LEU A 374 14.45 -9.27 24.59
CA LEU A 374 14.90 -10.63 24.28
C LEU A 374 15.29 -11.39 25.53
N PHE A 375 14.68 -12.57 25.76
CA PHE A 375 14.98 -13.45 26.89
C PHE A 375 16.03 -14.48 26.50
N GLY A 376 17.10 -14.57 27.27
CA GLY A 376 18.17 -15.55 27.09
C GLY A 376 19.55 -15.00 27.39
N ASN A 377 20.55 -15.81 27.12
CA ASN A 377 21.95 -15.39 27.24
C ASN A 377 22.32 -14.38 26.16
N LYS A 378 22.72 -13.17 26.56
CA LYS A 378 23.02 -12.05 25.66
C LYS A 378 24.07 -12.40 24.62
N ASP A 379 25.14 -13.09 25.00
CA ASP A 379 26.23 -13.43 24.07
C ASP A 379 25.76 -14.40 22.99
N LYS A 380 24.90 -15.36 23.35
CA LYS A 380 24.26 -16.26 22.37
C LYS A 380 23.37 -15.50 21.40
N ILE A 381 22.53 -14.59 21.90
CA ILE A 381 21.65 -13.77 21.08
C ILE A 381 22.45 -12.91 20.10
N LEU A 382 23.54 -12.29 20.56
CA LEU A 382 24.43 -11.49 19.71
C LEU A 382 25.16 -12.35 18.67
N ALA A 383 25.50 -13.59 19.01
CA ALA A 383 26.07 -14.54 18.05
C ALA A 383 25.08 -14.88 16.94
N VAL A 384 23.81 -15.15 17.27
CA VAL A 384 22.73 -15.37 16.30
C VAL A 384 22.51 -14.13 15.44
N ALA A 385 22.47 -12.92 16.00
CA ALA A 385 22.34 -11.68 15.25
C ALA A 385 23.45 -11.53 14.20
N LYS A 386 24.71 -11.79 14.60
CA LYS A 386 25.86 -11.78 13.70
C LYS A 386 25.73 -12.83 12.58
N GLU A 387 25.31 -14.03 12.90
CA GLU A 387 25.09 -15.11 11.92
C GLU A 387 24.00 -14.74 10.90
N GLN A 388 22.92 -14.08 11.36
CA GLN A 388 21.84 -13.59 10.50
C GLN A 388 22.16 -12.27 9.78
N GLY A 389 23.34 -11.68 10.02
CA GLY A 389 23.76 -10.43 9.36
C GLY A 389 22.96 -9.20 9.81
N VAL A 390 22.37 -9.21 11.01
CA VAL A 390 21.64 -8.09 11.59
C VAL A 390 22.34 -7.49 12.79
N THR A 391 22.07 -6.21 13.06
CA THR A 391 22.60 -5.51 14.24
C THR A 391 21.46 -5.18 15.19
N LEU A 392 21.63 -5.57 16.46
CA LEU A 392 20.70 -5.17 17.52
C LEU A 392 21.10 -3.79 18.04
N GLY A 393 20.22 -2.80 17.85
CA GLY A 393 20.45 -1.41 18.27
C GLY A 393 20.30 -1.19 19.77
N ASP A 394 20.57 0.03 20.23
CA ASP A 394 20.55 0.40 21.67
C ASP A 394 19.16 0.29 22.33
N ASN A 395 18.08 0.31 21.52
CA ASN A 395 16.72 0.13 22.02
C ASN A 395 16.25 -1.33 22.02
N VAL A 396 17.15 -2.31 21.96
CA VAL A 396 16.88 -3.72 22.24
C VAL A 396 17.31 -4.01 23.68
N GLU A 397 16.38 -4.49 24.51
CA GLU A 397 16.67 -4.90 25.88
C GLU A 397 16.88 -6.41 25.97
N PHE A 398 17.65 -6.85 26.97
CA PHE A 398 17.95 -8.26 27.21
C PHE A 398 17.59 -8.61 28.65
N VAL A 399 16.99 -9.78 28.85
CA VAL A 399 16.71 -10.35 30.15
C VAL A 399 17.43 -11.70 30.23
N ASP A 400 18.35 -11.83 31.21
CA ASP A 400 18.92 -13.11 31.58
C ASP A 400 17.95 -13.83 32.55
N PRO A 401 17.25 -14.91 32.10
CA PRO A 401 16.28 -15.60 32.95
C PRO A 401 16.86 -16.16 34.25
N ASP A 402 18.12 -16.61 34.21
CA ASP A 402 18.76 -17.21 35.38
C ASP A 402 19.08 -16.18 36.46
N ALA A 403 19.39 -14.95 36.05
CA ALA A 403 19.67 -13.86 37.00
C ALA A 403 18.42 -13.31 37.69
N VAL A 404 17.24 -13.36 37.06
CA VAL A 404 16.05 -12.66 37.55
C VAL A 404 14.95 -13.57 38.11
N ARG A 405 14.93 -14.84 37.70
CA ARG A 405 13.85 -15.81 37.99
C ARG A 405 13.43 -15.85 39.46
N GLN A 406 14.41 -15.85 40.36
CA GLN A 406 14.17 -15.94 41.81
C GLN A 406 13.29 -14.78 42.34
N ASN A 407 13.35 -13.61 41.72
CA ASN A 407 12.64 -12.41 42.15
C ASN A 407 11.11 -12.51 41.98
N TYR A 408 10.63 -13.51 41.24
CA TYR A 408 9.21 -13.68 40.92
C TYR A 408 8.56 -14.86 41.63
N VAL A 409 9.33 -15.68 42.38
CA VAL A 409 8.83 -16.89 43.06
C VAL A 409 7.73 -16.54 44.04
N ASP A 410 8.00 -15.64 44.99
CA ASP A 410 7.05 -15.30 46.05
C ASP A 410 5.73 -14.73 45.50
N ARG A 411 5.83 -13.87 44.49
CA ARG A 411 4.64 -13.29 43.84
C ARG A 411 3.82 -14.35 43.11
N LEU A 412 4.46 -15.30 42.42
CA LEU A 412 3.77 -16.41 41.77
C LEU A 412 3.07 -17.33 42.76
N VAL A 413 3.72 -17.63 43.88
CA VAL A 413 3.12 -18.39 45.00
C VAL A 413 1.89 -17.67 45.54
N GLU A 414 1.98 -16.34 45.78
CA GLU A 414 0.85 -15.53 46.23
C GLU A 414 -0.33 -15.61 45.26
N LEU A 415 -0.09 -15.37 43.97
CA LEU A 415 -1.13 -15.36 42.93
C LEU A 415 -1.83 -16.71 42.77
N ARG A 416 -1.13 -17.81 43.04
CA ARG A 416 -1.63 -19.16 42.82
C ARG A 416 -1.79 -19.97 44.15
N LYS A 417 -1.76 -19.30 45.28
CA LYS A 417 -1.93 -19.91 46.62
C LYS A 417 -3.17 -20.82 46.70
N ALA A 418 -4.30 -20.35 46.17
CA ALA A 418 -5.55 -21.12 46.13
C ALA A 418 -5.50 -22.40 45.27
N LYS A 419 -4.44 -22.56 44.45
CA LYS A 419 -4.17 -23.76 43.62
C LYS A 419 -3.02 -24.61 44.17
N GLY A 420 -2.56 -24.34 45.40
CA GLY A 420 -1.52 -25.12 46.09
C GLY A 420 -0.09 -24.89 45.55
N MET A 421 0.20 -23.74 44.97
CA MET A 421 1.54 -23.42 44.46
C MET A 421 2.54 -23.33 45.60
N THR A 422 3.62 -24.13 45.55
CA THR A 422 4.76 -24.05 46.45
C THR A 422 5.91 -23.25 45.83
N PRO A 423 6.87 -22.76 46.61
CA PRO A 423 8.05 -22.07 46.10
C PRO A 423 8.83 -22.90 45.07
N GLU A 424 8.99 -24.20 45.32
CA GLU A 424 9.70 -25.13 44.45
C GLU A 424 8.95 -25.28 43.11
N ALA A 425 7.62 -25.46 43.16
CA ALA A 425 6.79 -25.55 41.95
C ALA A 425 6.76 -24.22 41.17
N ALA A 426 6.79 -23.09 41.86
CA ALA A 426 6.87 -21.77 41.24
C ALA A 426 8.21 -21.57 40.54
N LEU A 427 9.32 -21.93 41.18
CA LEU A 427 10.64 -21.87 40.60
C LEU A 427 10.76 -22.77 39.36
N GLU A 428 10.20 -23.97 39.41
CA GLU A 428 10.16 -24.89 38.25
C GLU A 428 9.34 -24.30 37.07
N MET A 429 8.17 -23.73 37.38
CA MET A 429 7.34 -23.08 36.38
C MET A 429 8.05 -21.88 35.74
N LEU A 430 8.84 -21.14 36.49
CA LEU A 430 9.58 -19.96 36.03
C LEU A 430 10.83 -20.31 35.19
N LYS A 431 11.20 -21.59 35.04
CA LYS A 431 12.21 -22.03 34.08
C LYS A 431 11.70 -21.84 32.62
N ASP A 432 10.40 -21.83 32.44
CA ASP A 432 9.78 -21.45 31.16
C ASP A 432 9.82 -19.92 31.00
N ASN A 433 10.50 -19.44 29.98
CA ASN A 433 10.64 -18.02 29.70
C ASN A 433 9.28 -17.33 29.44
N VAL A 434 8.27 -18.05 28.93
CA VAL A 434 6.91 -17.51 28.77
C VAL A 434 6.27 -17.23 30.10
N ALA A 435 6.44 -18.14 31.08
CA ALA A 435 5.95 -17.94 32.43
C ALA A 435 6.67 -16.77 33.12
N LEU A 436 7.99 -16.70 33.01
CA LEU A 436 8.80 -15.61 33.54
C LEU A 436 8.39 -14.25 32.95
N ALA A 437 8.32 -14.14 31.63
CA ALA A 437 7.87 -12.93 30.94
C ALA A 437 6.44 -12.54 31.36
N THR A 438 5.56 -13.52 31.55
CA THR A 438 4.19 -13.29 32.03
C THR A 438 4.18 -12.68 33.45
N MET A 439 5.07 -13.09 34.33
CA MET A 439 5.22 -12.49 35.67
C MET A 439 5.72 -11.05 35.60
N MET A 440 6.66 -10.75 34.71
CA MET A 440 7.14 -9.38 34.48
C MET A 440 6.02 -8.47 33.95
N ILE A 441 5.14 -9.00 33.08
CA ILE A 441 3.95 -8.28 32.59
C ILE A 441 2.93 -8.08 33.72
N GLU A 442 2.71 -9.08 34.59
CA GLU A 442 1.81 -8.96 35.74
C GLU A 442 2.27 -7.82 36.67
N ARG A 443 3.59 -7.65 36.83
CA ARG A 443 4.20 -6.60 37.65
C ARG A 443 4.33 -5.24 36.93
N ASN A 444 3.85 -5.11 35.69
CA ASN A 444 3.96 -3.92 34.84
C ASN A 444 5.42 -3.52 34.50
N GLU A 445 6.36 -4.45 34.53
CA GLU A 445 7.73 -4.24 34.08
C GLU A 445 7.86 -4.32 32.58
N LEU A 446 6.96 -5.10 31.95
CA LEU A 446 6.78 -5.22 30.50
C LEU A 446 5.31 -4.99 30.12
N ASP A 447 5.06 -4.58 28.89
CA ASP A 447 3.72 -4.20 28.45
C ASP A 447 2.95 -5.32 27.75
N GLY A 448 3.65 -6.27 27.12
CA GLY A 448 3.04 -7.38 26.38
C GLY A 448 4.05 -8.46 26.02
N LEU A 449 3.55 -9.58 25.44
CA LEU A 449 4.34 -10.74 25.09
C LEU A 449 3.97 -11.27 23.72
N VAL A 450 5.00 -11.65 22.94
CA VAL A 450 4.87 -12.40 21.68
C VAL A 450 5.75 -13.65 21.74
N SER A 451 5.17 -14.83 21.53
CA SER A 451 5.87 -16.12 21.52
C SER A 451 5.17 -17.10 20.58
N GLY A 452 5.76 -18.23 20.28
CA GLY A 452 5.17 -19.30 19.46
C GLY A 452 5.97 -19.64 18.20
N ALA A 453 7.11 -18.98 17.97
CA ALA A 453 8.01 -19.35 16.89
C ALA A 453 8.57 -20.78 17.06
N VAL A 454 8.76 -21.20 18.31
CA VAL A 454 9.20 -22.55 18.70
C VAL A 454 8.17 -23.24 19.60
N HIS A 455 7.56 -22.51 20.53
CA HIS A 455 6.57 -23.03 21.46
C HIS A 455 5.26 -23.41 20.76
N THR A 456 4.51 -24.28 21.41
CA THR A 456 3.11 -24.58 20.98
C THR A 456 2.19 -23.48 21.50
N THR A 457 1.06 -23.26 20.83
CA THR A 457 0.00 -22.34 21.28
C THR A 457 -0.40 -22.58 22.75
N ALA A 458 -0.49 -23.86 23.16
CA ALA A 458 -0.80 -24.19 24.55
C ALA A 458 0.27 -23.71 25.54
N ASN A 459 1.55 -23.77 25.18
CA ASN A 459 2.65 -23.30 26.03
C ASN A 459 2.68 -21.76 26.11
N THR A 460 2.38 -21.09 25.00
CA THR A 460 2.31 -19.62 24.97
C THR A 460 1.12 -19.08 25.80
N ILE A 461 -0.04 -19.75 25.77
CA ILE A 461 -1.28 -19.19 26.33
C ILE A 461 -1.53 -19.65 27.78
N ARG A 462 -1.11 -20.86 28.16
CA ARG A 462 -1.39 -21.41 29.50
C ARG A 462 -0.85 -20.56 30.66
N PRO A 463 0.44 -20.12 30.67
CA PRO A 463 0.96 -19.27 31.73
C PRO A 463 0.19 -17.95 31.86
N PRO A 464 -0.06 -17.17 30.80
CA PRO A 464 -0.87 -15.95 30.85
C PRO A 464 -2.29 -16.16 31.40
N LEU A 465 -3.00 -17.21 30.99
CA LEU A 465 -4.33 -17.53 31.53
C LEU A 465 -4.30 -17.84 33.03
N GLN A 466 -3.21 -18.42 33.51
CA GLN A 466 -3.05 -18.77 34.90
C GLN A 466 -2.65 -17.59 35.78
N ILE A 467 -1.90 -16.65 35.28
CA ILE A 467 -1.27 -15.54 36.00
C ILE A 467 -2.03 -14.22 35.74
N ILE A 468 -2.17 -13.81 34.50
CA ILE A 468 -2.79 -12.53 34.09
C ILE A 468 -4.32 -12.62 34.10
N LYS A 469 -4.87 -13.75 33.62
CA LYS A 469 -6.31 -14.03 33.51
C LYS A 469 -6.99 -13.18 32.44
N THR A 470 -8.33 -13.29 32.35
CA THR A 470 -9.17 -12.52 31.45
C THR A 470 -9.36 -11.07 31.94
N ALA A 471 -9.66 -10.18 31.01
CA ALA A 471 -10.06 -8.81 31.29
C ALA A 471 -11.38 -8.78 32.09
N SER A 472 -11.62 -7.67 32.80
CA SER A 472 -12.88 -7.49 33.51
C SER A 472 -14.06 -7.49 32.51
N GLY A 473 -15.06 -8.35 32.77
CA GLY A 473 -16.21 -8.53 31.91
C GLY A 473 -16.04 -9.53 30.76
N ALA A 474 -14.80 -9.93 30.43
CA ALA A 474 -14.57 -10.97 29.42
C ALA A 474 -14.78 -12.37 30.01
N LYS A 475 -15.70 -13.14 29.43
CA LYS A 475 -16.01 -14.51 29.86
C LYS A 475 -15.10 -15.54 29.21
N LEU A 476 -14.49 -15.21 28.07
CA LEU A 476 -13.57 -16.07 27.33
C LEU A 476 -12.43 -15.28 26.68
N VAL A 477 -11.40 -16.00 26.28
CA VAL A 477 -10.35 -15.51 25.40
C VAL A 477 -10.61 -16.06 24.01
N SER A 478 -10.57 -15.21 22.99
CA SER A 478 -10.70 -15.58 21.59
C SER A 478 -9.47 -15.14 20.78
N ALA A 479 -9.38 -15.55 19.55
CA ALA A 479 -8.28 -15.19 18.67
C ALA A 479 -8.76 -14.83 17.28
N ILE A 480 -8.22 -13.73 16.75
CA ILE A 480 -8.49 -13.31 15.38
C ILE A 480 -7.25 -13.31 14.51
N PHE A 481 -7.48 -13.31 13.20
CA PHE A 481 -6.48 -12.95 12.20
C PHE A 481 -6.96 -11.74 11.39
N PHE A 482 -6.05 -10.80 11.15
CA PHE A 482 -6.22 -9.80 10.11
C PHE A 482 -5.78 -10.42 8.78
N MET A 483 -6.71 -10.59 7.87
CA MET A 483 -6.48 -11.14 6.53
C MET A 483 -6.30 -9.99 5.55
N LEU A 484 -5.10 -9.82 5.04
CA LEU A 484 -4.76 -8.73 4.12
C LEU A 484 -5.17 -9.12 2.70
N MET A 485 -6.48 -8.95 2.40
CA MET A 485 -7.03 -9.25 1.07
C MET A 485 -6.55 -8.20 0.05
N PRO A 486 -6.58 -8.45 -1.25
CA PRO A 486 -6.04 -7.50 -2.24
C PRO A 486 -6.60 -6.08 -2.14
N GLU A 487 -7.90 -5.93 -1.86
CA GLU A 487 -8.57 -4.63 -1.84
C GLU A 487 -8.75 -4.06 -0.41
N GLN A 488 -8.87 -4.92 0.61
CA GLN A 488 -9.13 -4.50 1.99
C GLN A 488 -8.70 -5.56 3.01
N VAL A 489 -8.67 -5.16 4.29
CA VAL A 489 -8.35 -6.06 5.39
C VAL A 489 -9.63 -6.62 6.00
N TYR A 490 -9.68 -7.93 6.16
CA TYR A 490 -10.74 -8.64 6.89
C TYR A 490 -10.28 -9.11 8.26
N VAL A 491 -11.23 -9.27 9.17
CA VAL A 491 -11.01 -9.87 10.49
C VAL A 491 -11.71 -11.23 10.54
N TYR A 492 -10.95 -12.30 10.78
CA TYR A 492 -11.48 -13.67 10.92
C TYR A 492 -11.37 -14.14 12.37
N GLY A 493 -12.47 -14.56 12.98
CA GLY A 493 -12.54 -15.04 14.37
C GLY A 493 -13.61 -16.15 14.58
N ASP A 494 -13.47 -17.04 15.55
CA ASP A 494 -12.26 -17.49 16.19
C ASP A 494 -11.55 -18.52 15.31
N CYS A 495 -10.24 -18.39 15.20
CA CYS A 495 -9.47 -19.26 14.30
C CYS A 495 -8.36 -20.05 15.03
N ALA A 496 -8.24 -19.92 16.38
CA ALA A 496 -7.12 -20.53 17.09
C ALA A 496 -7.43 -21.16 18.46
N LEU A 497 -8.53 -20.82 19.13
CA LEU A 497 -8.74 -21.18 20.53
C LEU A 497 -10.01 -22.00 20.82
N ASN A 498 -11.19 -21.50 20.44
CA ASN A 498 -12.45 -22.05 20.90
C ASN A 498 -12.94 -23.16 19.95
N ILE A 499 -12.88 -24.42 20.41
CA ILE A 499 -13.13 -25.60 19.56
C ILE A 499 -14.57 -25.63 19.06
N ASN A 500 -15.55 -25.65 19.98
CA ASN A 500 -16.99 -25.69 19.69
C ASN A 500 -17.70 -24.66 20.60
N PRO A 501 -17.64 -23.38 20.27
CA PRO A 501 -18.27 -22.34 21.09
C PRO A 501 -19.80 -22.43 21.00
N ASP A 502 -20.48 -22.18 22.12
CA ASP A 502 -21.94 -22.02 22.16
C ASP A 502 -22.37 -20.63 21.67
N ALA A 503 -23.68 -20.37 21.61
CA ALA A 503 -24.21 -19.10 21.10
C ALA A 503 -23.78 -17.87 21.94
N GLU A 504 -23.66 -18.02 23.25
CA GLU A 504 -23.15 -16.97 24.16
C GLU A 504 -21.67 -16.66 23.86
N GLN A 505 -20.86 -17.70 23.74
CA GLN A 505 -19.44 -17.58 23.40
C GLN A 505 -19.24 -16.97 22.02
N LEU A 506 -20.01 -17.42 21.00
CA LEU A 506 -19.95 -16.84 19.65
C LEU A 506 -20.36 -15.37 19.63
N SER A 507 -21.38 -14.99 20.42
CA SER A 507 -21.76 -13.59 20.54
C SER A 507 -20.65 -12.74 21.15
N GLU A 508 -19.93 -13.27 22.13
CA GLU A 508 -18.79 -12.57 22.75
C GLU A 508 -17.60 -12.47 21.79
N ILE A 509 -17.27 -13.54 21.05
CA ILE A 509 -16.25 -13.54 20.01
C ILE A 509 -16.57 -12.47 18.95
N ALA A 510 -17.83 -12.38 18.52
CA ALA A 510 -18.28 -11.39 17.56
C ALA A 510 -18.11 -9.95 18.08
N ILE A 511 -18.50 -9.68 19.31
CA ILE A 511 -18.36 -8.36 19.95
C ILE A 511 -16.88 -7.99 20.11
N GLN A 512 -16.05 -8.89 20.65
CA GLN A 512 -14.62 -8.68 20.78
C GLN A 512 -13.95 -8.38 19.43
N SER A 513 -14.33 -9.13 18.37
CA SER A 513 -13.80 -8.97 17.03
C SER A 513 -14.23 -7.66 16.39
N ALA A 514 -15.47 -7.22 16.63
CA ALA A 514 -15.96 -5.93 16.15
C ALA A 514 -15.23 -4.75 16.84
N ASP A 515 -15.09 -4.81 18.15
CA ASP A 515 -14.37 -3.79 18.92
C ASP A 515 -12.89 -3.72 18.51
N THR A 516 -12.25 -4.87 18.28
CA THR A 516 -10.90 -4.94 17.74
C THR A 516 -10.82 -4.35 16.34
N ALA A 517 -11.69 -4.73 15.41
CA ALA A 517 -11.72 -4.17 14.06
C ALA A 517 -11.77 -2.63 14.12
N LYS A 518 -12.68 -2.08 14.92
CA LYS A 518 -12.83 -0.64 15.14
C LYS A 518 -11.58 0.02 15.71
N ALA A 519 -10.95 -0.59 16.71
CA ALA A 519 -9.73 -0.09 17.32
C ALA A 519 -8.55 -0.01 16.34
N PHE A 520 -8.51 -0.93 15.38
CA PHE A 520 -7.53 -0.95 14.29
C PHE A 520 -7.97 -0.16 13.05
N GLY A 521 -9.14 0.51 13.10
CA GLY A 521 -9.62 1.42 12.06
C GLY A 521 -10.33 0.74 10.90
N ILE A 522 -10.82 -0.47 11.11
CA ILE A 522 -11.68 -1.20 10.20
C ILE A 522 -13.12 -0.97 10.66
N ASP A 523 -14.01 -0.50 9.75
CA ASP A 523 -15.44 -0.36 10.05
C ASP A 523 -16.07 -1.76 10.22
N PRO A 524 -16.54 -2.13 11.44
CA PRO A 524 -16.98 -3.49 11.70
C PRO A 524 -18.35 -3.78 11.12
N LYS A 525 -18.41 -4.62 10.09
CA LYS A 525 -19.62 -5.25 9.55
C LYS A 525 -19.50 -6.75 9.76
N VAL A 526 -20.19 -7.26 10.78
CA VAL A 526 -19.99 -8.60 11.31
C VAL A 526 -20.90 -9.60 10.61
N ALA A 527 -20.31 -10.54 9.87
CA ALA A 527 -21.01 -11.68 9.27
C ALA A 527 -20.87 -12.91 10.17
N MET A 528 -22.00 -13.48 10.63
CA MET A 528 -22.03 -14.77 11.32
C MET A 528 -22.11 -15.87 10.27
N VAL A 529 -20.96 -16.50 9.95
CA VAL A 529 -20.76 -17.33 8.76
C VAL A 529 -21.17 -18.79 9.00
N THR A 530 -21.92 -19.35 8.04
CA THR A 530 -22.23 -20.78 7.96
C THR A 530 -22.50 -21.19 6.50
N TYR A 531 -22.87 -22.45 6.27
CA TYR A 531 -23.25 -22.96 4.94
C TYR A 531 -24.62 -22.46 4.43
N SER A 532 -25.36 -21.66 5.21
CA SER A 532 -26.68 -21.17 4.89
C SER A 532 -26.74 -19.63 4.90
N THR A 533 -27.53 -19.05 4.00
CA THR A 533 -27.85 -17.62 4.03
C THR A 533 -29.31 -17.46 4.46
N MET A 534 -29.53 -16.72 5.58
CA MET A 534 -30.85 -16.48 6.18
C MET A 534 -31.62 -17.79 6.45
N ASN A 535 -32.66 -18.05 5.66
CA ASN A 535 -33.54 -19.21 5.81
C ASN A 535 -33.34 -20.27 4.71
N SER A 536 -32.23 -20.21 3.94
CA SER A 536 -31.99 -21.12 2.83
C SER A 536 -31.66 -22.55 3.25
N GLY A 537 -31.20 -22.76 4.48
CA GLY A 537 -30.86 -24.08 5.03
C GLY A 537 -31.35 -24.24 6.48
N LYS A 538 -31.22 -25.46 6.99
CA LYS A 538 -31.57 -25.84 8.37
C LYS A 538 -30.45 -26.71 8.94
N GLY A 539 -30.27 -26.67 10.25
CA GLY A 539 -29.32 -27.55 10.96
C GLY A 539 -28.75 -26.85 12.20
N ALA A 540 -28.06 -27.62 13.03
CA ALA A 540 -27.56 -27.16 14.33
C ALA A 540 -26.67 -25.92 14.21
N ASP A 541 -25.75 -25.89 13.22
CA ASP A 541 -24.86 -24.73 13.00
C ASP A 541 -25.66 -23.49 12.55
N VAL A 542 -26.72 -23.66 11.76
CA VAL A 542 -27.58 -22.55 11.31
C VAL A 542 -28.31 -21.96 12.50
N ASP A 543 -28.87 -22.80 13.36
CA ASP A 543 -29.63 -22.40 14.56
C ASP A 543 -28.68 -21.74 15.57
N LEU A 544 -27.47 -22.29 15.76
CA LEU A 544 -26.40 -21.74 16.58
C LEU A 544 -26.02 -20.33 16.15
N MET A 545 -25.76 -20.13 14.85
CA MET A 545 -25.35 -18.81 14.33
C MET A 545 -26.50 -17.81 14.35
N LYS A 546 -27.76 -18.24 14.16
CA LYS A 546 -28.94 -17.41 14.38
C LYS A 546 -29.03 -16.90 15.82
N ALA A 547 -28.93 -17.82 16.78
CA ALA A 547 -29.00 -17.49 18.21
C ALA A 547 -27.87 -16.52 18.59
N ALA A 548 -26.65 -16.78 18.15
CA ALA A 548 -25.53 -15.89 18.39
C ALA A 548 -25.73 -14.49 17.76
N THR A 549 -26.25 -14.40 16.55
CA THR A 549 -26.56 -13.13 15.89
C THR A 549 -27.54 -12.30 16.72
N GLU A 550 -28.59 -12.93 17.20
CA GLU A 550 -29.61 -12.25 18.00
C GLU A 550 -29.04 -11.77 19.35
N LEU A 551 -28.19 -12.57 19.99
CA LEU A 551 -27.49 -12.18 21.21
C LEU A 551 -26.59 -10.95 21.00
N VAL A 552 -25.87 -10.87 19.87
CA VAL A 552 -25.07 -9.68 19.56
C VAL A 552 -25.98 -8.44 19.41
N ARG A 553 -27.08 -8.54 18.66
CA ARG A 553 -28.05 -7.45 18.50
C ARG A 553 -28.61 -6.94 19.82
N GLN A 554 -28.89 -7.85 20.74
CA GLN A 554 -29.41 -7.49 22.08
C GLN A 554 -28.35 -6.83 22.95
N LYS A 555 -27.10 -7.35 22.97
CA LYS A 555 -26.02 -6.87 23.82
C LYS A 555 -25.38 -5.58 23.30
N ARG A 556 -25.25 -5.46 21.96
CA ARG A 556 -24.54 -4.38 21.27
C ARG A 556 -25.29 -3.95 20.01
N PRO A 557 -26.42 -3.22 20.18
CA PRO A 557 -27.24 -2.74 19.05
C PRO A 557 -26.51 -1.72 18.15
N ASP A 558 -25.36 -1.22 18.57
CA ASP A 558 -24.48 -0.33 17.82
C ASP A 558 -23.63 -1.08 16.77
N ILE A 559 -23.51 -2.40 16.88
CA ILE A 559 -22.72 -3.22 15.94
C ILE A 559 -23.59 -3.65 14.78
N ALA A 560 -23.15 -3.36 13.55
CA ALA A 560 -23.77 -3.92 12.35
C ALA A 560 -23.44 -5.42 12.26
N VAL A 561 -24.39 -6.28 12.62
CA VAL A 561 -24.26 -7.74 12.60
C VAL A 561 -25.39 -8.38 11.83
N ASP A 562 -25.09 -9.40 11.04
CA ASP A 562 -26.10 -10.23 10.38
C ASP A 562 -25.64 -11.68 10.18
N GLY A 563 -26.61 -12.57 10.11
CA GLY A 563 -26.38 -14.01 9.95
C GLY A 563 -27.64 -14.85 10.25
N PRO A 564 -27.58 -16.12 9.84
CA PRO A 564 -26.48 -16.81 9.19
C PRO A 564 -26.25 -16.32 7.76
N LEU A 565 -24.98 -16.25 7.34
CA LEU A 565 -24.57 -15.86 5.99
C LEU A 565 -23.59 -16.89 5.42
N GLN A 566 -23.76 -17.27 4.15
CA GLN A 566 -22.69 -17.93 3.42
C GLN A 566 -21.55 -16.95 3.14
N TYR A 567 -20.33 -17.45 3.03
CA TYR A 567 -19.16 -16.61 2.82
C TYR A 567 -19.26 -15.78 1.54
N ASP A 568 -19.73 -16.36 0.42
CA ASP A 568 -19.97 -15.65 -0.84
C ASP A 568 -21.01 -14.54 -0.71
N ALA A 569 -22.09 -14.78 0.04
CA ALA A 569 -23.11 -13.77 0.30
C ALA A 569 -22.59 -12.63 1.23
N ALA A 570 -21.64 -12.95 2.11
CA ALA A 570 -21.04 -11.94 2.99
C ALA A 570 -20.09 -10.98 2.24
N VAL A 571 -19.36 -11.48 1.21
CA VAL A 571 -18.32 -10.69 0.51
C VAL A 571 -18.74 -10.17 -0.86
N MET A 572 -19.67 -10.83 -1.58
CA MET A 572 -19.99 -10.49 -2.96
C MET A 572 -21.31 -9.70 -3.07
N PRO A 573 -21.26 -8.40 -3.48
CA PRO A 573 -22.47 -7.56 -3.55
C PRO A 573 -23.60 -8.13 -4.44
N ASN A 574 -23.24 -8.75 -5.57
CA ASN A 574 -24.21 -9.37 -6.48
C ASN A 574 -24.90 -10.60 -5.87
N VAL A 575 -24.17 -11.40 -5.07
CA VAL A 575 -24.75 -12.55 -4.35
C VAL A 575 -25.62 -12.06 -3.19
N ALA A 576 -25.16 -11.04 -2.46
CA ALA A 576 -25.91 -10.41 -1.39
C ALA A 576 -27.25 -9.84 -1.88
N ALA A 577 -27.25 -9.13 -3.02
CA ALA A 577 -28.47 -8.58 -3.61
C ALA A 577 -29.53 -9.66 -3.93
N GLN A 578 -29.09 -10.90 -4.23
CA GLN A 578 -30.00 -12.01 -4.51
C GLN A 578 -30.46 -12.76 -3.25
N LYS A 579 -29.52 -13.02 -2.31
CA LYS A 579 -29.76 -13.91 -1.17
C LYS A 579 -30.17 -13.19 0.11
N ALA A 580 -29.71 -11.94 0.30
CA ALA A 580 -29.92 -11.14 1.51
C ALA A 580 -30.04 -9.63 1.20
N PRO A 581 -31.00 -9.19 0.34
CA PRO A 581 -31.07 -7.81 -0.17
C PRO A 581 -31.25 -6.74 0.92
N ASN A 582 -31.84 -7.11 2.06
CA ASN A 582 -32.11 -6.19 3.18
C ASN A 582 -31.05 -6.25 4.29
N SER A 583 -29.98 -7.02 4.10
CA SER A 583 -28.93 -7.16 5.10
C SER A 583 -28.04 -5.90 5.17
N PRO A 584 -27.77 -5.36 6.36
CA PRO A 584 -26.83 -4.26 6.52
C PRO A 584 -25.36 -4.70 6.36
N VAL A 585 -25.09 -6.01 6.28
CA VAL A 585 -23.76 -6.61 6.30
C VAL A 585 -23.43 -7.35 5.01
N ALA A 586 -24.38 -8.08 4.43
CA ALA A 586 -24.14 -8.91 3.24
C ALA A 586 -23.55 -8.09 2.08
N GLY A 587 -22.57 -8.66 1.40
CA GLY A 587 -21.84 -8.07 0.29
C GLY A 587 -20.80 -7.00 0.67
N LYS A 588 -20.66 -6.68 1.96
CA LYS A 588 -19.74 -5.66 2.48
C LYS A 588 -19.18 -5.99 3.87
N ALA A 589 -19.21 -7.29 4.26
CA ALA A 589 -18.68 -7.74 5.53
C ALA A 589 -17.18 -7.48 5.64
N THR A 590 -16.75 -7.11 6.85
CA THR A 590 -15.34 -6.89 7.19
C THR A 590 -14.88 -7.77 8.34
N VAL A 591 -15.81 -8.30 9.14
CA VAL A 591 -15.56 -9.22 10.25
C VAL A 591 -16.35 -10.50 10.03
N PHE A 592 -15.67 -11.65 10.10
CA PHE A 592 -16.24 -12.96 9.81
C PHE A 592 -16.08 -13.87 11.02
N ILE A 593 -17.20 -14.32 11.58
CA ILE A 593 -17.23 -15.21 12.73
C ILE A 593 -17.64 -16.60 12.29
N PHE A 594 -16.81 -17.59 12.61
CA PHE A 594 -16.99 -18.98 12.22
C PHE A 594 -17.61 -19.81 13.35
N PRO A 595 -18.44 -20.83 13.03
CA PRO A 595 -19.18 -21.60 14.03
C PRO A 595 -18.31 -22.49 14.91
N SER A 596 -17.10 -22.81 14.46
CA SER A 596 -16.18 -23.69 15.18
C SER A 596 -14.72 -23.41 14.79
N LEU A 597 -13.79 -23.85 15.65
CA LEU A 597 -12.36 -23.80 15.38
C LEU A 597 -11.99 -24.55 14.09
N SER A 598 -12.61 -25.70 13.85
CA SER A 598 -12.38 -26.48 12.63
C SER A 598 -12.65 -25.65 11.38
N THR A 599 -13.77 -24.93 11.36
CA THR A 599 -14.12 -24.06 10.24
C THR A 599 -13.17 -22.86 10.16
N GLY A 600 -13.00 -22.11 11.24
CA GLY A 600 -12.19 -20.90 11.26
C GLY A 600 -10.72 -21.15 10.91
N ASN A 601 -10.11 -22.17 11.52
CA ASN A 601 -8.70 -22.53 11.26
C ASN A 601 -8.48 -23.04 9.83
N THR A 602 -9.39 -23.84 9.29
CA THR A 602 -9.30 -24.35 7.92
C THR A 602 -9.47 -23.21 6.91
N VAL A 603 -10.48 -22.35 7.11
CA VAL A 603 -10.80 -21.26 6.16
C VAL A 603 -9.66 -20.23 6.10
N TYR A 604 -9.15 -19.74 7.24
CA TYR A 604 -8.09 -18.72 7.16
C TYR A 604 -6.82 -19.26 6.48
N LYS A 605 -6.44 -20.53 6.76
CA LYS A 605 -5.28 -21.16 6.12
C LYS A 605 -5.51 -21.39 4.63
N ALA A 606 -6.70 -21.87 4.25
CA ALA A 606 -7.05 -22.08 2.85
C ALA A 606 -6.98 -20.75 2.07
N VAL A 607 -7.60 -19.70 2.59
CA VAL A 607 -7.57 -18.37 1.98
C VAL A 607 -6.14 -17.82 1.90
N GLN A 608 -5.41 -17.85 3.03
CA GLN A 608 -4.03 -17.37 3.09
C GLN A 608 -3.14 -18.06 2.05
N ARG A 609 -3.17 -19.40 2.01
CA ARG A 609 -2.25 -20.17 1.17
C ARG A 609 -2.66 -20.19 -0.30
N SER A 610 -3.96 -20.28 -0.60
CA SER A 610 -4.46 -20.35 -1.98
C SER A 610 -4.37 -19.00 -2.70
N ALA A 611 -4.53 -17.89 -1.98
CA ALA A 611 -4.44 -16.55 -2.55
C ALA A 611 -3.06 -15.87 -2.32
N GLY A 612 -2.11 -16.56 -1.67
CA GLY A 612 -0.78 -15.99 -1.39
C GLY A 612 -0.79 -14.75 -0.50
N LEU A 613 -1.76 -14.68 0.44
CA LEU A 613 -1.99 -13.49 1.26
C LEU A 613 -1.14 -13.48 2.52
N VAL A 614 -0.87 -12.28 3.01
CA VAL A 614 -0.35 -12.06 4.37
C VAL A 614 -1.52 -12.12 5.35
N SER A 615 -1.33 -12.81 6.47
CA SER A 615 -2.26 -12.78 7.61
C SER A 615 -1.48 -12.41 8.88
N ILE A 616 -2.00 -11.46 9.64
CA ILE A 616 -1.40 -11.00 10.90
C ILE A 616 -2.20 -11.60 12.06
N GLY A 617 -1.54 -12.38 12.89
CA GLY A 617 -2.15 -13.08 14.01
C GLY A 617 -1.51 -14.46 14.28
N PRO A 618 -2.07 -15.26 15.24
CA PRO A 618 -3.32 -14.97 15.96
C PRO A 618 -3.16 -13.87 17.02
N MET A 619 -4.02 -12.88 16.97
CA MET A 619 -4.14 -11.85 17.98
C MET A 619 -5.17 -12.28 19.02
N LEU A 620 -4.76 -12.38 20.29
CA LEU A 620 -5.63 -12.77 21.38
C LEU A 620 -6.49 -11.60 21.88
N GLN A 621 -7.75 -11.89 22.18
CA GLN A 621 -8.74 -10.96 22.67
C GLN A 621 -9.26 -11.40 24.04
N GLY A 622 -9.70 -10.48 24.87
CA GLY A 622 -10.27 -10.79 26.18
C GLY A 622 -9.25 -11.07 27.29
N MET A 623 -7.94 -10.93 27.05
CA MET A 623 -6.90 -11.00 28.08
C MET A 623 -6.78 -9.68 28.84
N LYS A 624 -6.47 -9.73 30.14
CA LYS A 624 -6.24 -8.53 30.98
C LYS A 624 -4.98 -7.75 30.56
N LYS A 625 -3.99 -8.41 29.99
CA LYS A 625 -2.78 -7.83 29.41
C LYS A 625 -2.48 -8.49 28.07
N PRO A 626 -1.84 -7.80 27.13
CA PRO A 626 -1.63 -8.32 25.77
C PRO A 626 -0.64 -9.48 25.76
N VAL A 627 -1.09 -10.56 25.20
CA VAL A 627 -0.27 -11.74 24.91
C VAL A 627 -0.70 -12.24 23.55
N ASN A 628 0.23 -12.45 22.64
CA ASN A 628 -0.08 -12.96 21.33
C ASN A 628 0.81 -14.15 20.96
N ASP A 629 0.20 -15.08 20.23
CA ASP A 629 0.84 -16.30 19.76
C ASP A 629 1.37 -16.13 18.34
N LEU A 630 2.30 -16.96 17.95
CA LEU A 630 2.82 -17.07 16.59
C LEU A 630 2.54 -18.46 16.03
N SER A 631 2.45 -18.55 14.72
CA SER A 631 2.59 -19.85 14.05
C SER A 631 4.06 -20.28 14.07
N ARG A 632 4.34 -21.58 14.28
CA ARG A 632 5.70 -22.13 14.12
C ARG A 632 6.30 -21.89 12.73
N GLY A 633 5.45 -21.68 11.72
CA GLY A 633 5.86 -21.30 10.37
C GLY A 633 5.82 -19.79 10.10
N ALA A 634 5.79 -18.95 11.14
CA ALA A 634 5.79 -17.49 11.00
C ALA A 634 7.08 -17.01 10.31
N LEU A 635 6.93 -16.06 9.43
CA LEU A 635 8.04 -15.32 8.80
C LEU A 635 8.46 -14.15 9.70
N VAL A 636 9.60 -13.53 9.39
CA VAL A 636 10.11 -12.36 10.14
C VAL A 636 9.06 -11.24 10.16
N ASP A 637 8.42 -10.97 9.04
CA ASP A 637 7.40 -9.91 8.94
C ASP A 637 6.15 -10.22 9.78
N ASP A 638 5.73 -11.50 9.87
CA ASP A 638 4.62 -11.91 10.75
C ASP A 638 4.95 -11.60 12.22
N ILE A 639 6.20 -11.81 12.65
CA ILE A 639 6.66 -11.50 14.00
C ILE A 639 6.65 -9.99 14.24
N ILE A 640 7.16 -9.19 13.29
CA ILE A 640 7.19 -7.73 13.38
C ILE A 640 5.77 -7.17 13.56
N TYR A 641 4.82 -7.60 12.73
CA TYR A 641 3.45 -7.11 12.83
C TYR A 641 2.72 -7.63 14.07
N THR A 642 3.04 -8.84 14.55
CA THR A 642 2.50 -9.33 15.84
C THR A 642 3.02 -8.51 17.02
N ILE A 643 4.30 -8.11 17.01
CA ILE A 643 4.86 -7.17 17.99
C ILE A 643 4.13 -5.82 17.92
N ALA A 644 3.92 -5.28 16.72
CA ALA A 644 3.20 -4.02 16.54
C ALA A 644 1.76 -4.08 17.08
N VAL A 645 1.02 -5.13 16.75
CA VAL A 645 -0.35 -5.38 17.27
C VAL A 645 -0.34 -5.47 18.79
N THR A 646 0.63 -6.19 19.38
CA THR A 646 0.76 -6.33 20.84
C THR A 646 1.02 -4.97 21.50
N ALA A 647 1.88 -4.14 20.93
CA ALA A 647 2.16 -2.79 21.42
C ALA A 647 0.91 -1.89 21.37
N ILE A 648 0.13 -1.97 20.30
CA ILE A 648 -1.14 -1.24 20.15
C ILE A 648 -2.16 -1.69 21.20
N GLN A 649 -2.33 -3.01 21.39
CA GLN A 649 -3.19 -3.54 22.44
C GLN A 649 -2.77 -3.04 23.84
N ALA A 650 -1.47 -3.02 24.12
CA ALA A 650 -0.96 -2.52 25.39
C ALA A 650 -1.27 -1.04 25.65
N ALA A 651 -1.30 -0.22 24.60
CA ALA A 651 -1.68 1.18 24.69
C ALA A 651 -3.20 1.40 24.94
N GLN A 652 -4.03 0.45 24.54
CA GLN A 652 -5.50 0.50 24.71
C GLN A 652 -5.97 0.07 26.11
N ILE A 653 -5.14 -0.66 26.85
CA ILE A 653 -5.43 -1.09 28.22
C ILE A 653 -5.17 0.09 29.16
N LYS A 654 -6.24 0.56 29.80
CA LYS A 654 -6.19 1.63 30.82
C LYS A 654 -5.78 1.11 32.19
#